data_aa83a090125884018ceb1b5cc340d0bb
#
_entry.id   aa83a090125884018ceb1b5cc340d0bb
#
_cell.length_a   1.000
_cell.length_b   1.000
_cell.length_c   1.000
_cell.angle_alpha   90.00
_cell.angle_beta   90.00
_cell.angle_gamma   90.00
#
_symmetry.space_group_name_H-M   'P 1'
#
loop_
_entity.id
_entity.type
_entity.pdbx_description
1 polymer ?
#
loop_
_entity_poly.entity_id
_entity_poly.type
_entity_poly.pdbx_seq_one_letter_code
_entity_poly.pdbx_strand_id
1 'polypeptide(L)'
;SLDTAVGGGAAATKRGTGPVGSGSNGEPDAGNGHAGPVHGSQYHGTQYHGDDGARLVAPDGIATAHAVAVAGGNVRLPDAPVGEAKPLPLPLAAGTRAEERLAFLQDRVDQLVRAYRVRGHLMAEIDPLGRPRPGLPELDPRFYHLTEEDMDRVFSTDTIEGPQSMPLREIIQRLRNTYCRAIGVQFMHMDDLRVRQWLQVRMEGCENRIQLDRRQQLRIYRQMTCAAVFEEFIQKRFLGAKSFSLEGGESLVPLLEMAIERAATQGIGDVVLAMAHRGRLNVLANVMGKSAQRIFREFADLDPELHVGRGDVKYHLGHSNDHRAANGRNVHLTLCFNPSHLEFVNPVAIGRVRARQDRTGDLARQAGMVVLIHGDAAFAGEGIIQETLNLSELDAYRIGGALHVVVNNQIGFTTGPREARSCTYATDVAKMLQIPIFHVNGEDPEAVAQVVNLAMDFRREFQRDVVVDMYCFRRRGHNEADEPAFTQPALYRVIEKRPSVHESYLEKLLKLGEVTREEAMRIAEEHRAKLDAELSVAKSDGYVHSNELAGVWTAYIGGRERDATDVDTGLKPEVITHLLRQLIRLPEGFEPHPKIQKFLEGRQQMADGKQPLDWSAAEALALASLATQGMRVRLSGQDCQRGTFSHRHAVIHDCVTDETYCSLEHLASDQAPVEIYNSPLSEAGVLGFEYGYSLDCPDGLVMWEAQFGDFVNCAQVVIDQFIVSAEDKWNRLSGLVMLLPHGFEGQGPEHSSARLERFLSLAAKDNIQVVTPTTPAQMFHLLRRQMLRTWRKPLVVMTPKSLLRHPGCVSSIDDLTSGTFRRVIADSSGVPARDVRRILLCSGKIAYELEKRRQDLGRHDVAIIRVEQLYPLPKDEIEEAIGAYAVGTPAVWVQEEPENMGAWRFYRVHFGEKLLDRFPFSGVCRQSAASPATGSKKSHDMEQNELLTAAFQS
;
A
#
# COMPACT_ATOMS: atom_id res chain seq x y z
N SER A 1 22.60 39.64 -32.51
CA SER A 1 22.81 41.07 -32.74
C SER A 1 21.88 41.93 -31.93
N LEU A 2 22.58 42.59 -31.01
CA LEU A 2 22.46 43.99 -30.63
C LEU A 2 21.26 44.38 -29.79
N ASP A 3 21.50 44.69 -28.51
CA ASP A 3 22.01 45.95 -27.90
C ASP A 3 20.86 46.94 -27.66
N THR A 4 20.65 47.59 -26.60
CA THR A 4 21.35 48.26 -25.51
C THR A 4 20.28 48.77 -24.53
N ALA A 5 20.41 48.76 -23.32
CA ALA A 5 21.22 49.39 -22.29
C ALA A 5 20.51 50.55 -21.56
N VAL A 6 20.73 50.59 -20.22
CA VAL A 6 20.86 51.75 -19.29
C VAL A 6 19.55 52.38 -18.79
N GLY A 7 19.31 52.61 -17.58
CA GLY A 7 19.94 52.79 -16.28
C GLY A 7 18.90 53.40 -15.37
N GLY A 8 18.86 53.18 -14.13
CA GLY A 8 19.59 53.76 -13.08
C GLY A 8 18.65 54.52 -12.13
N GLY A 9 18.84 54.32 -10.83
CA GLY A 9 18.47 55.35 -9.87
C GLY A 9 17.86 54.81 -8.55
N ALA A 10 18.68 54.69 -7.57
CA ALA A 10 18.39 54.45 -6.16
C ALA A 10 17.71 55.65 -5.46
N ALA A 11 16.98 55.32 -4.39
CA ALA A 11 17.16 56.01 -3.10
C ALA A 11 16.24 55.51 -2.01
N ALA A 12 16.83 55.25 -0.89
CA ALA A 12 16.27 54.87 0.40
C ALA A 12 15.69 56.07 1.16
N THR A 13 14.79 55.80 2.13
CA THR A 13 14.76 56.36 3.50
C THR A 13 13.56 55.77 4.25
N LYS A 14 13.75 55.04 5.28
CA LYS A 14 13.87 55.21 6.75
C LYS A 14 12.67 55.86 7.48
N ARG A 15 12.17 55.11 8.45
CA ARG A 15 11.75 55.39 9.83
C ARG A 15 10.33 55.87 10.13
N GLY A 16 9.76 55.24 11.18
CA GLY A 16 8.84 55.86 12.12
C GLY A 16 8.03 54.81 12.94
N THR A 17 8.56 54.43 14.03
CA THR A 17 8.15 54.08 15.40
C THR A 17 6.72 54.45 15.83
N GLY A 18 6.03 53.53 16.47
CA GLY A 18 5.01 53.34 17.48
C GLY A 18 4.47 54.53 18.31
N PRO A 19 3.77 54.35 19.44
CA PRO A 19 3.12 53.19 20.06
C PRO A 19 1.72 53.48 20.70
N VAL A 20 1.09 52.39 21.30
CA VAL A 20 0.27 52.39 22.57
C VAL A 20 -1.14 52.97 22.61
N GLY A 21 -2.06 52.17 23.22
CA GLY A 21 -3.34 52.60 23.83
C GLY A 21 -4.37 51.49 23.92
N SER A 22 -4.43 50.80 24.85
CA SER A 22 -5.12 50.35 26.10
C SER A 22 -6.59 50.78 26.24
N GLY A 23 -7.41 49.86 26.73
CA GLY A 23 -8.70 50.13 27.40
C GLY A 23 -9.78 49.22 26.86
N SER A 24 -10.23 48.22 27.53
CA SER A 24 -10.88 47.93 28.79
C SER A 24 -12.39 47.77 28.68
N ASN A 25 -12.85 46.57 29.11
CA ASN A 25 -14.06 46.28 29.88
C ASN A 25 -15.46 46.44 29.27
N GLY A 26 -16.24 45.38 29.50
CA GLY A 26 -17.67 45.46 29.63
C GLY A 26 -18.45 44.21 29.36
N GLU A 27 -18.50 43.32 30.32
CA GLU A 27 -19.73 42.53 30.62
C GLU A 27 -20.64 43.43 31.45
N PRO A 28 -21.99 43.19 31.57
CA PRO A 28 -22.58 41.98 32.05
C PRO A 28 -24.03 41.63 31.58
N ASP A 29 -24.44 40.46 32.01
CA ASP A 29 -25.66 40.08 32.67
C ASP A 29 -26.86 39.50 31.91
N ALA A 30 -27.13 38.29 32.30
CA ALA A 30 -28.30 37.49 32.72
C ALA A 30 -29.71 37.86 32.26
N GLY A 31 -30.46 36.79 31.90
CA GLY A 31 -31.91 36.82 31.81
C GLY A 31 -32.54 35.43 31.60
N ASN A 32 -32.96 34.84 32.66
CA ASN A 32 -33.81 33.62 32.86
C ASN A 32 -35.02 33.51 31.93
N GLY A 33 -35.44 32.24 31.68
CA GLY A 33 -36.87 31.96 31.61
C GLY A 33 -37.38 30.73 30.88
N HIS A 34 -37.68 29.71 31.68
CA HIS A 34 -38.80 28.77 31.59
C HIS A 34 -38.84 27.58 30.64
N ALA A 35 -38.90 26.42 31.27
CA ALA A 35 -39.18 25.07 30.81
C ALA A 35 -40.67 24.83 30.49
N GLY A 36 -40.92 23.88 29.61
CA GLY A 36 -42.19 23.18 29.43
C GLY A 36 -41.98 21.90 28.64
N PRO A 37 -42.75 20.85 28.90
CA PRO A 37 -42.29 19.45 28.77
C PRO A 37 -42.56 18.81 27.42
N VAL A 38 -41.71 17.86 27.03
CA VAL A 38 -41.83 17.04 25.84
C VAL A 38 -42.35 15.65 26.16
N HIS A 39 -43.38 15.25 25.45
CA HIS A 39 -43.94 13.90 25.44
C HIS A 39 -43.03 12.86 24.85
N GLY A 40 -42.87 11.72 25.55
CA GLY A 40 -42.22 10.53 25.04
C GLY A 40 -43.08 9.71 24.10
N SER A 41 -42.49 9.07 23.13
CA SER A 41 -43.08 8.00 22.34
C SER A 41 -42.31 6.69 22.60
N GLN A 42 -43.08 5.67 22.95
CA GLN A 42 -42.65 4.31 23.26
C GLN A 42 -42.31 3.55 21.97
N TYR A 43 -41.25 2.77 22.03
CA TYR A 43 -41.06 1.65 21.10
C TYR A 43 -41.19 0.32 21.84
N HIS A 44 -42.06 -0.55 21.31
CA HIS A 44 -42.30 -1.90 21.76
C HIS A 44 -41.11 -2.82 21.44
N GLY A 45 -40.59 -3.49 22.45
CA GLY A 45 -39.68 -4.63 22.31
C GLY A 45 -40.41 -5.94 22.53
N THR A 46 -40.20 -6.89 21.70
CA THR A 46 -40.64 -8.28 21.78
C THR A 46 -39.76 -9.07 22.74
N GLN A 47 -40.44 -9.72 23.73
CA GLN A 47 -39.80 -10.60 24.72
C GLN A 47 -39.54 -12.00 24.14
N TYR A 48 -38.37 -12.56 24.47
CA TYR A 48 -38.20 -14.01 24.55
C TYR A 48 -37.94 -14.43 26.00
N HIS A 49 -38.72 -15.40 26.45
CA HIS A 49 -38.56 -16.05 27.75
C HIS A 49 -37.53 -17.18 27.70
N GLY A 50 -36.79 -17.34 28.78
CA GLY A 50 -35.94 -18.50 29.06
C GLY A 50 -35.37 -18.38 30.49
N ASP A 51 -35.99 -19.14 31.40
CA ASP A 51 -35.58 -19.31 32.81
C ASP A 51 -34.21 -20.01 32.92
N ASP A 52 -33.36 -19.59 33.83
CA ASP A 52 -32.96 -20.33 35.04
C ASP A 52 -31.83 -19.59 35.80
N GLY A 53 -32.00 -19.62 37.10
CA GLY A 53 -31.30 -18.76 38.02
C GLY A 53 -29.92 -19.25 38.46
N ALA A 54 -29.07 -18.32 38.74
CA ALA A 54 -27.99 -18.44 39.73
C ALA A 54 -27.64 -17.05 40.29
N ARG A 55 -27.87 -16.92 41.60
CA ARG A 55 -27.51 -15.74 42.39
C ARG A 55 -26.00 -15.55 42.42
N LEU A 56 -25.49 -14.36 42.01
CA LEU A 56 -24.18 -13.88 42.39
C LEU A 56 -24.33 -12.61 43.26
N VAL A 57 -23.74 -12.68 44.42
CA VAL A 57 -23.63 -11.64 45.44
C VAL A 57 -22.61 -10.61 44.97
N ALA A 58 -22.97 -9.35 44.96
CA ALA A 58 -22.04 -8.23 44.77
C ALA A 58 -21.39 -7.84 46.11
N PRO A 59 -20.16 -7.39 46.10
CA PRO A 59 -19.66 -6.53 47.18
C PRO A 59 -19.52 -5.09 46.69
N ASP A 60 -20.03 -4.21 47.52
CA ASP A 60 -19.92 -2.75 47.47
C ASP A 60 -18.47 -2.25 47.56
N GLY A 61 -18.24 -1.08 46.99
CA GLY A 61 -17.08 -0.26 47.35
C GLY A 61 -16.43 0.52 46.23
N ILE A 62 -17.06 1.57 45.71
CA ILE A 62 -16.41 2.61 44.92
C ILE A 62 -16.00 3.74 45.83
N ALA A 63 -14.70 3.89 46.08
CA ALA A 63 -14.13 5.09 46.70
C ALA A 63 -13.49 5.98 45.61
N THR A 64 -13.99 7.18 45.52
CA THR A 64 -13.46 8.29 44.74
C THR A 64 -12.09 8.71 45.29
N ALA A 65 -11.06 8.76 44.47
CA ALA A 65 -9.79 9.36 44.82
C ALA A 65 -9.52 10.62 43.98
N HIS A 66 -9.34 11.72 44.68
CA HIS A 66 -8.92 13.03 44.18
C HIS A 66 -7.44 13.02 43.77
N ALA A 67 -7.14 13.90 42.84
CA ALA A 67 -5.82 14.21 42.33
C ALA A 67 -4.81 14.57 43.43
N VAL A 68 -3.60 14.05 43.33
CA VAL A 68 -2.42 14.54 44.04
C VAL A 68 -1.27 14.76 43.03
N ALA A 69 -0.61 15.90 43.24
CA ALA A 69 0.40 16.49 42.41
C ALA A 69 1.72 15.67 42.39
N VAL A 70 2.43 15.84 41.27
CA VAL A 70 3.71 15.24 40.91
C VAL A 70 4.85 15.77 41.78
N ALA A 71 5.61 14.87 42.38
CA ALA A 71 7.00 15.11 42.81
C ALA A 71 7.86 14.02 42.19
N GLY A 72 8.98 14.42 41.59
CA GLY A 72 9.87 13.53 40.84
C GLY A 72 10.50 12.45 41.72
N GLY A 73 10.28 11.22 41.30
CA GLY A 73 10.93 10.05 41.84
C GLY A 73 11.00 8.97 40.78
N ASN A 74 12.13 8.25 40.73
CA ASN A 74 12.37 7.11 39.86
C ASN A 74 11.13 6.20 39.79
N VAL A 75 10.39 6.25 38.67
CA VAL A 75 9.27 5.34 38.44
C VAL A 75 9.87 3.98 38.06
N ARG A 76 10.10 3.13 39.09
CA ARG A 76 10.04 1.68 38.86
C ARG A 76 8.68 1.41 38.26
N LEU A 77 8.67 0.62 37.17
CA LEU A 77 7.44 -0.02 36.72
C LEU A 77 6.78 -0.67 37.94
N PRO A 78 5.47 -0.55 38.10
CA PRO A 78 4.79 -1.52 38.91
C PRO A 78 5.07 -2.86 38.24
N ASP A 79 5.85 -3.70 38.89
CA ASP A 79 5.79 -5.12 38.66
C ASP A 79 4.30 -5.46 38.80
N ALA A 80 3.63 -5.72 37.67
CA ALA A 80 2.36 -6.42 37.75
C ALA A 80 2.70 -7.65 38.60
N PRO A 81 2.00 -7.91 39.71
CA PRO A 81 2.30 -9.09 40.49
C PRO A 81 2.11 -10.25 39.50
N VAL A 82 3.22 -10.80 39.01
CA VAL A 82 3.25 -12.13 38.43
C VAL A 82 2.86 -12.97 39.63
N GLY A 83 1.57 -13.31 39.73
CA GLY A 83 1.12 -14.20 40.77
C GLY A 83 2.08 -15.37 40.73
N GLU A 84 2.68 -15.71 41.86
CA GLU A 84 3.64 -16.79 41.93
C GLU A 84 3.01 -17.99 41.24
N ALA A 85 3.50 -18.32 40.02
CA ALA A 85 3.03 -19.48 39.29
C ALA A 85 3.36 -20.68 40.18
N LYS A 86 2.31 -21.29 40.72
CA LYS A 86 2.50 -22.43 41.62
C LYS A 86 3.14 -23.55 40.80
N PRO A 87 4.18 -24.21 41.35
CA PRO A 87 4.73 -25.42 40.72
C PRO A 87 3.62 -26.42 40.43
N LEU A 88 3.81 -27.21 39.39
CA LEU A 88 2.86 -28.28 39.06
C LEU A 88 2.65 -29.21 40.27
N PRO A 89 1.42 -29.72 40.50
CA PRO A 89 1.18 -30.62 41.62
C PRO A 89 2.13 -31.83 41.63
N LEU A 90 2.61 -32.24 42.82
CA LEU A 90 3.36 -33.49 42.97
C LEU A 90 2.38 -34.67 42.93
N PRO A 91 2.44 -35.57 41.95
CA PRO A 91 1.45 -36.63 41.82
C PRO A 91 1.94 -37.97 42.37
N LEU A 92 3.18 -38.13 42.86
CA LEU A 92 3.71 -39.43 43.27
C LEU A 92 3.78 -39.56 44.75
N ALA A 93 3.07 -40.58 45.35
CA ALA A 93 3.18 -40.96 46.72
C ALA A 93 4.55 -41.56 47.02
N ALA A 94 5.00 -41.41 48.27
CA ALA A 94 6.24 -42.03 48.75
C ALA A 94 6.05 -43.56 48.60
N GLY A 95 6.89 -44.21 47.75
CA GLY A 95 6.83 -45.67 47.51
C GLY A 95 6.69 -46.09 46.04
N THR A 96 6.62 -45.18 45.07
CA THR A 96 6.60 -45.48 43.66
C THR A 96 7.85 -46.22 43.16
N ARG A 97 7.67 -47.21 42.21
CA ARG A 97 8.79 -47.93 41.58
C ARG A 97 9.72 -46.96 40.83
N ALA A 98 11.02 -47.27 40.80
CA ALA A 98 12.05 -46.45 40.16
C ALA A 98 11.71 -46.09 38.71
N GLU A 99 11.09 -47.00 37.97
CA GLU A 99 10.63 -46.82 36.57
C GLU A 99 9.49 -45.83 36.45
N GLU A 100 8.51 -45.85 37.35
CA GLU A 100 7.40 -44.91 37.37
C GLU A 100 7.88 -43.49 37.71
N ARG A 101 8.89 -43.38 38.58
CA ARG A 101 9.53 -42.10 38.90
C ARG A 101 10.29 -41.54 37.69
N LEU A 102 11.03 -42.41 36.95
CA LEU A 102 11.75 -42.01 35.75
C LEU A 102 10.79 -41.53 34.65
N ALA A 103 9.70 -42.27 34.40
CA ALA A 103 8.68 -41.87 33.44
C ALA A 103 8.04 -40.53 33.80
N PHE A 104 7.75 -40.31 35.07
CA PHE A 104 7.25 -38.98 35.55
C PHE A 104 8.26 -37.87 35.33
N LEU A 105 9.53 -38.07 35.61
CA LEU A 105 10.57 -37.07 35.41
C LEU A 105 10.78 -36.82 33.90
N GLN A 106 10.71 -37.83 33.07
CA GLN A 106 10.74 -37.68 31.59
C GLN A 106 9.62 -36.77 31.08
N ASP A 107 8.37 -37.00 31.53
CA ASP A 107 7.24 -36.11 31.19
C ASP A 107 7.53 -34.65 31.59
N ARG A 108 8.15 -34.42 32.74
CA ARG A 108 8.55 -33.07 33.19
C ARG A 108 9.64 -32.44 32.31
N VAL A 109 10.59 -33.23 31.85
CA VAL A 109 11.60 -32.78 30.88
C VAL A 109 10.95 -32.43 29.56
N ASP A 110 10.04 -33.23 29.06
CA ASP A 110 9.32 -32.96 27.79
C ASP A 110 8.46 -31.70 27.90
N GLN A 111 7.84 -31.45 29.05
CA GLN A 111 7.12 -30.20 29.31
C GLN A 111 8.07 -29.00 29.33
N LEU A 112 9.25 -29.11 29.93
CA LEU A 112 10.26 -28.07 29.91
C LEU A 112 10.77 -27.79 28.49
N VAL A 113 11.03 -28.83 27.70
CA VAL A 113 11.38 -28.70 26.27
C VAL A 113 10.33 -27.89 25.52
N ARG A 114 9.05 -28.28 25.71
CA ARG A 114 7.92 -27.55 25.11
C ARG A 114 7.87 -26.11 25.57
N ALA A 115 8.12 -25.82 26.84
CA ALA A 115 8.14 -24.45 27.38
C ALA A 115 9.21 -23.60 26.70
N TYR A 116 10.42 -24.12 26.49
CA TYR A 116 11.46 -23.41 25.74
C TYR A 116 11.06 -23.14 24.30
N ARG A 117 10.42 -24.06 23.60
CA ARG A 117 9.91 -23.85 22.23
C ARG A 117 8.84 -22.78 22.14
N VAL A 118 7.95 -22.70 23.14
CA VAL A 118 6.83 -21.72 23.17
C VAL A 118 7.26 -20.37 23.73
N ARG A 119 8.14 -20.33 24.75
CA ARG A 119 8.41 -19.15 25.55
C ARG A 119 9.88 -18.71 25.54
N GLY A 120 10.80 -19.52 25.01
CA GLY A 120 12.23 -19.23 25.03
C GLY A 120 12.57 -17.87 24.45
N HIS A 121 11.86 -17.44 23.41
CA HIS A 121 12.04 -16.12 22.78
C HIS A 121 11.88 -14.95 23.75
N LEU A 122 11.08 -15.09 24.80
CA LEU A 122 10.90 -14.04 25.81
C LEU A 122 12.12 -13.82 26.69
N MET A 123 12.99 -14.85 26.80
CA MET A 123 14.26 -14.79 27.54
C MET A 123 15.46 -14.56 26.64
N ALA A 124 15.27 -14.51 25.33
CA ALA A 124 16.38 -14.35 24.38
C ALA A 124 17.07 -12.99 24.53
N GLU A 125 18.40 -12.98 24.45
CA GLU A 125 19.26 -11.81 24.59
C GLU A 125 19.31 -10.99 23.29
N ILE A 126 18.13 -10.62 22.80
CA ILE A 126 17.97 -9.93 21.53
C ILE A 126 18.15 -8.41 21.62
N ASP A 127 18.04 -7.81 22.82
CA ASP A 127 18.17 -6.36 22.98
C ASP A 127 19.64 -5.95 23.11
N PRO A 128 20.23 -5.25 22.13
CA PRO A 128 21.63 -4.80 22.19
C PRO A 128 21.88 -3.84 23.35
N LEU A 129 20.87 -3.17 23.88
CA LEU A 129 21.02 -2.25 25.02
C LEU A 129 21.07 -2.98 26.37
N GLY A 130 20.89 -4.30 26.37
CA GLY A 130 21.03 -5.15 27.55
C GLY A 130 20.00 -4.88 28.65
N ARG A 131 18.81 -4.39 28.29
CA ARG A 131 17.73 -4.20 29.25
C ARG A 131 17.28 -5.55 29.82
N PRO A 132 17.19 -5.67 31.16
CA PRO A 132 16.81 -6.92 31.78
C PRO A 132 15.41 -7.36 31.36
N ARG A 133 15.26 -8.65 31.08
CA ARG A 133 13.97 -9.28 30.83
C ARG A 133 13.48 -9.97 32.10
N PRO A 134 12.16 -9.99 32.35
CA PRO A 134 11.61 -10.68 33.49
C PRO A 134 11.89 -12.18 33.36
N GLY A 135 12.33 -12.80 34.47
CA GLY A 135 12.49 -14.25 34.56
C GLY A 135 11.14 -14.94 34.34
N LEU A 136 11.13 -16.05 33.64
CA LEU A 136 9.92 -16.86 33.39
C LEU A 136 9.99 -18.13 34.21
N PRO A 137 9.10 -18.32 35.20
CA PRO A 137 9.10 -19.52 36.03
C PRO A 137 9.04 -20.82 35.23
N GLU A 138 8.28 -20.85 34.15
CA GLU A 138 8.11 -22.04 33.30
C GLU A 138 9.37 -22.41 32.48
N LEU A 139 10.43 -21.62 32.51
CA LEU A 139 11.73 -21.97 31.92
C LEU A 139 12.75 -22.37 32.98
N ASP A 140 12.38 -22.36 34.26
CA ASP A 140 13.17 -22.84 35.37
C ASP A 140 12.86 -24.32 35.65
N PRO A 141 13.84 -25.23 35.64
CA PRO A 141 13.61 -26.66 35.94
C PRO A 141 12.87 -26.90 37.24
N ARG A 142 13.10 -26.03 38.27
CA ARG A 142 12.45 -26.13 39.59
C ARG A 142 10.92 -26.00 39.50
N PHE A 143 10.39 -25.32 38.54
CA PHE A 143 8.93 -25.26 38.29
C PHE A 143 8.33 -26.64 37.99
N TYR A 144 9.14 -27.56 37.45
CA TYR A 144 8.79 -28.91 37.09
C TYR A 144 9.19 -29.93 38.13
N HIS A 145 9.62 -29.47 39.29
CA HIS A 145 10.18 -30.29 40.39
C HIS A 145 11.47 -31.04 40.01
N LEU A 146 12.18 -30.60 39.00
CA LEU A 146 13.51 -31.07 38.64
C LEU A 146 14.51 -30.37 39.54
N THR A 147 15.29 -31.17 40.28
CA THR A 147 16.24 -30.67 41.31
C THR A 147 17.69 -30.76 40.82
N GLU A 148 18.62 -30.22 41.62
CA GLU A 148 20.06 -30.32 41.29
C GLU A 148 20.56 -31.79 41.21
N GLU A 149 19.91 -32.70 41.96
CA GLU A 149 20.20 -34.13 41.92
C GLU A 149 19.82 -34.79 40.59
N ASP A 150 18.87 -34.15 39.82
CA ASP A 150 18.42 -34.67 38.53
C ASP A 150 19.24 -34.13 37.35
N MET A 151 20.13 -33.14 37.58
CA MET A 151 20.87 -32.43 36.52
C MET A 151 21.82 -33.35 35.72
N ASP A 152 22.43 -34.34 36.38
CA ASP A 152 23.33 -35.30 35.74
C ASP A 152 22.64 -36.61 35.33
N ARG A 153 21.33 -36.71 35.61
CA ARG A 153 20.51 -37.84 35.15
C ARG A 153 20.26 -37.79 33.65
N VAL A 154 20.42 -38.93 33.00
CA VAL A 154 20.18 -39.05 31.54
C VAL A 154 18.70 -39.27 31.25
N PHE A 155 18.18 -38.46 30.29
CA PHE A 155 16.82 -38.51 29.80
C PHE A 155 16.79 -38.79 28.29
N SER A 156 15.72 -39.34 27.80
CA SER A 156 15.47 -39.45 26.36
C SER A 156 15.30 -38.02 25.75
N THR A 157 15.84 -37.84 24.57
CA THR A 157 15.76 -36.62 23.78
C THR A 157 15.16 -36.85 22.39
N ASP A 158 14.34 -37.93 22.27
CA ASP A 158 13.69 -38.27 21.01
C ASP A 158 12.86 -37.14 20.38
N THR A 159 12.44 -36.17 21.19
CA THR A 159 11.71 -34.98 20.74
C THR A 159 12.62 -33.82 20.32
N ILE A 160 13.94 -33.91 20.55
CA ILE A 160 14.95 -32.88 20.24
C ILE A 160 15.87 -33.43 19.14
N GLU A 161 16.16 -32.63 18.11
CA GLU A 161 17.13 -33.03 17.10
C GLU A 161 18.54 -33.16 17.70
N GLY A 162 19.16 -34.34 17.55
CA GLY A 162 20.52 -34.61 18.05
C GLY A 162 20.69 -35.99 18.69
N PRO A 163 21.51 -36.15 19.74
CA PRO A 163 21.67 -37.42 20.45
C PRO A 163 20.37 -37.93 21.06
N GLN A 164 20.13 -39.26 21.04
CA GLN A 164 18.89 -39.88 21.55
C GLN A 164 18.71 -39.75 23.07
N SER A 165 19.79 -39.51 23.81
CA SER A 165 19.73 -39.30 25.26
C SER A 165 20.84 -38.37 25.71
N MET A 166 20.57 -37.51 26.69
CA MET A 166 21.54 -36.57 27.27
C MET A 166 21.27 -36.34 28.77
N PRO A 167 22.27 -35.94 29.56
CA PRO A 167 22.04 -35.40 30.91
C PRO A 167 21.14 -34.17 30.85
N LEU A 168 20.28 -33.99 31.87
CA LEU A 168 19.36 -32.83 31.95
C LEU A 168 20.11 -31.50 31.80
N ARG A 169 21.28 -31.36 32.41
CA ARG A 169 22.13 -30.16 32.30
C ARG A 169 22.45 -29.81 30.84
N GLU A 170 22.78 -30.80 30.04
CA GLU A 170 23.09 -30.62 28.61
C GLU A 170 21.84 -30.31 27.82
N ILE A 171 20.68 -30.94 28.11
CA ILE A 171 19.40 -30.62 27.52
C ILE A 171 19.07 -29.13 27.73
N ILE A 172 19.15 -28.67 28.97
CA ILE A 172 18.87 -27.27 29.31
C ILE A 172 19.83 -26.33 28.59
N GLN A 173 21.12 -26.64 28.57
CA GLN A 173 22.12 -25.81 27.87
C GLN A 173 21.83 -25.74 26.36
N ARG A 174 21.47 -26.85 25.74
CA ARG A 174 21.10 -26.91 24.31
C ARG A 174 19.84 -26.07 24.03
N LEU A 175 18.79 -26.21 24.84
CA LEU A 175 17.58 -25.41 24.72
C LEU A 175 17.85 -23.91 24.88
N ARG A 176 18.65 -23.52 25.86
CA ARG A 176 19.10 -22.13 26.05
C ARG A 176 19.88 -21.62 24.86
N ASN A 177 20.82 -22.41 24.35
CA ASN A 177 21.61 -22.08 23.16
C ASN A 177 20.70 -21.86 21.94
N THR A 178 19.68 -22.68 21.74
CA THR A 178 18.78 -22.63 20.59
C THR A 178 17.80 -21.47 20.67
N TYR A 179 17.18 -21.22 21.85
CA TYR A 179 16.00 -20.39 21.99
C TYR A 179 16.19 -19.10 22.81
N CYS A 180 17.29 -18.95 23.54
CA CYS A 180 17.43 -17.88 24.52
C CYS A 180 18.68 -17.01 24.35
N ARG A 181 19.51 -17.21 23.34
CA ARG A 181 20.68 -16.36 23.07
C ARG A 181 20.31 -15.19 22.15
N ALA A 182 21.18 -14.81 21.23
CA ALA A 182 21.00 -13.71 20.30
C ALA A 182 19.81 -13.88 19.32
N ILE A 183 19.15 -15.05 19.31
CA ILE A 183 17.99 -15.35 18.48
C ILE A 183 16.85 -15.87 19.36
N GLY A 184 15.67 -15.25 19.23
CA GLY A 184 14.39 -15.74 19.74
C GLY A 184 13.45 -16.04 18.57
N VAL A 185 12.64 -17.10 18.65
CA VAL A 185 11.78 -17.48 17.52
C VAL A 185 10.35 -17.73 17.99
N GLN A 186 9.40 -17.06 17.35
CA GLN A 186 7.97 -17.34 17.50
C GLN A 186 7.51 -18.20 16.33
N PHE A 187 7.15 -19.47 16.60
CA PHE A 187 6.74 -20.42 15.57
C PHE A 187 5.69 -21.43 16.07
N MET A 188 5.52 -21.54 17.38
CA MET A 188 4.59 -22.52 17.96
C MET A 188 3.12 -22.14 17.85
N HIS A 189 2.82 -20.94 17.34
CA HIS A 189 1.46 -20.50 17.02
C HIS A 189 0.95 -21.02 15.66
N MET A 190 1.84 -21.58 14.84
CA MET A 190 1.48 -22.13 13.53
C MET A 190 0.79 -23.50 13.70
N ASP A 191 -0.31 -23.71 12.98
CA ASP A 191 -1.10 -24.96 13.09
C ASP A 191 -0.47 -26.13 12.34
N ASP A 192 0.22 -25.87 11.23
CA ASP A 192 0.87 -26.90 10.42
C ASP A 192 2.04 -27.55 11.15
N LEU A 193 1.86 -28.83 11.50
CA LEU A 193 2.88 -29.64 12.19
C LEU A 193 4.16 -29.78 11.36
N ARG A 194 4.04 -29.97 10.04
CA ARG A 194 5.20 -30.11 9.14
C ARG A 194 6.07 -28.86 9.18
N VAL A 195 5.46 -27.70 9.18
CA VAL A 195 6.16 -26.40 9.23
C VAL A 195 6.89 -26.25 10.57
N ARG A 196 6.22 -26.55 11.69
CA ARG A 196 6.86 -26.49 13.02
C ARG A 196 8.04 -27.43 13.14
N GLN A 197 7.88 -28.69 12.71
CA GLN A 197 8.95 -29.69 12.74
C GLN A 197 10.13 -29.30 11.85
N TRP A 198 9.87 -28.77 10.67
CA TRP A 198 10.91 -28.29 9.78
C TRP A 198 11.79 -27.21 10.43
N LEU A 199 11.18 -26.28 11.16
CA LEU A 199 11.90 -25.26 11.91
C LEU A 199 12.66 -25.86 13.10
N GLN A 200 12.03 -26.73 13.90
CA GLN A 200 12.64 -27.37 15.04
C GLN A 200 13.92 -28.09 14.65
N VAL A 201 13.88 -28.99 13.65
CA VAL A 201 15.04 -29.72 13.17
C VAL A 201 16.19 -28.81 12.78
N ARG A 202 15.92 -27.72 12.04
CA ARG A 202 16.96 -26.80 11.58
C ARG A 202 17.54 -25.94 12.69
N MET A 203 16.74 -25.52 13.65
CA MET A 203 17.20 -24.71 14.76
C MET A 203 17.92 -25.55 15.81
N GLU A 204 17.35 -26.69 16.20
CA GLU A 204 17.89 -27.55 17.24
C GLU A 204 19.12 -28.30 16.76
N GLY A 205 19.17 -28.71 15.48
CA GLY A 205 20.32 -29.41 14.89
C GLY A 205 21.64 -28.62 14.93
N CYS A 206 21.57 -27.28 14.87
CA CYS A 206 22.73 -26.42 14.93
C CYS A 206 22.76 -25.45 16.14
N GLU A 207 21.83 -25.62 17.10
CA GLU A 207 21.65 -24.72 18.25
C GLU A 207 21.52 -23.24 17.84
N ASN A 208 20.83 -23.00 16.72
CA ASN A 208 20.71 -21.68 16.10
C ASN A 208 22.04 -20.94 15.89
N ARG A 209 23.07 -21.67 15.50
CA ARG A 209 24.40 -21.12 15.17
C ARG A 209 24.78 -21.45 13.75
N ILE A 210 25.31 -20.46 13.05
CA ILE A 210 26.01 -20.66 11.78
C ILE A 210 27.52 -20.68 12.06
N GLN A 211 28.24 -21.49 11.31
CA GLN A 211 29.71 -21.47 11.28
C GLN A 211 30.11 -20.74 9.99
N LEU A 212 30.63 -19.53 10.14
CA LEU A 212 31.13 -18.72 9.03
C LEU A 212 32.64 -18.95 8.89
N ASP A 213 33.11 -19.09 7.67
CA ASP A 213 34.54 -19.04 7.37
C ASP A 213 35.08 -17.60 7.41
N ARG A 214 36.42 -17.47 7.45
CA ARG A 214 37.07 -16.16 7.50
C ARG A 214 36.66 -15.25 6.36
N ARG A 215 36.43 -15.76 5.13
CA ARG A 215 36.04 -14.99 3.96
C ARG A 215 34.65 -14.39 4.16
N GLN A 216 33.72 -15.17 4.69
CA GLN A 216 32.37 -14.73 5.00
C GLN A 216 32.36 -13.68 6.11
N GLN A 217 33.14 -13.90 7.18
CA GLN A 217 33.26 -12.92 8.27
C GLN A 217 33.88 -11.60 7.81
N LEU A 218 34.94 -11.65 6.98
CA LEU A 218 35.54 -10.45 6.38
C LEU A 218 34.55 -9.71 5.44
N ARG A 219 33.73 -10.44 4.69
CA ARG A 219 32.72 -9.84 3.82
C ARG A 219 31.70 -9.04 4.66
N ILE A 220 31.17 -9.64 5.72
CA ILE A 220 30.24 -8.98 6.64
C ILE A 220 30.92 -7.73 7.25
N TYR A 221 32.12 -7.86 7.76
CA TYR A 221 32.87 -6.74 8.34
C TYR A 221 33.07 -5.60 7.33
N ARG A 222 33.52 -5.94 6.11
CA ARG A 222 33.70 -4.94 5.04
C ARG A 222 32.44 -4.17 4.73
N GLN A 223 31.30 -4.84 4.64
CA GLN A 223 30.02 -4.21 4.36
C GLN A 223 29.57 -3.25 5.45
N MET A 224 29.71 -3.65 6.71
CA MET A 224 29.41 -2.80 7.85
C MET A 224 30.36 -1.60 7.91
N THR A 225 31.64 -1.79 7.61
CA THR A 225 32.64 -0.71 7.53
C THR A 225 32.31 0.27 6.40
N CYS A 226 31.92 -0.22 5.21
CA CYS A 226 31.49 0.64 4.10
C CYS A 226 30.25 1.45 4.47
N ALA A 227 29.29 0.82 5.16
CA ALA A 227 28.09 1.50 5.64
C ALA A 227 28.42 2.63 6.64
N ALA A 228 29.25 2.34 7.62
CA ALA A 228 29.67 3.32 8.63
C ALA A 228 30.48 4.47 8.03
N VAL A 229 31.45 4.17 7.16
CA VAL A 229 32.30 5.18 6.48
C VAL A 229 31.47 6.09 5.56
N PHE A 230 30.47 5.53 4.88
CA PHE A 230 29.56 6.31 4.02
C PHE A 230 28.75 7.34 4.82
N GLU A 231 28.20 6.96 5.97
CA GLU A 231 27.45 7.88 6.81
C GLU A 231 28.35 8.94 7.46
N GLU A 232 29.51 8.53 7.98
CA GLU A 232 30.53 9.45 8.50
C GLU A 232 30.93 10.50 7.43
N PHE A 233 31.10 10.04 6.18
CA PHE A 233 31.46 10.89 5.06
C PHE A 233 30.37 11.93 4.75
N ILE A 234 29.09 11.51 4.68
CA ILE A 234 27.98 12.41 4.47
C ILE A 234 27.88 13.47 5.58
N GLN A 235 27.97 13.04 6.83
CA GLN A 235 27.86 13.93 7.98
C GLN A 235 28.99 14.97 8.02
N LYS A 236 30.20 14.62 7.60
CA LYS A 236 31.34 15.56 7.54
C LYS A 236 31.30 16.49 6.33
N ARG A 237 30.77 16.02 5.18
CA ARG A 237 30.80 16.80 3.92
C ARG A 237 29.55 17.61 3.67
N PHE A 238 28.39 17.22 4.24
CA PHE A 238 27.08 17.83 4.05
C PHE A 238 26.42 18.13 5.40
N LEU A 239 27.06 19.02 6.15
CA LEU A 239 26.62 19.40 7.51
C LEU A 239 25.14 19.83 7.54
N GLY A 240 24.36 19.27 8.45
CA GLY A 240 22.95 19.59 8.65
C GLY A 240 21.99 19.04 7.59
N ALA A 241 22.50 18.38 6.55
CA ALA A 241 21.64 17.75 5.55
C ALA A 241 21.00 16.46 6.09
N LYS A 242 19.68 16.32 5.93
CA LYS A 242 18.96 15.11 6.38
C LYS A 242 19.39 13.88 5.61
N SER A 243 19.82 12.84 6.33
CA SER A 243 20.23 11.55 5.79
C SER A 243 19.48 10.36 6.42
N PHE A 244 18.91 10.55 7.61
CA PHE A 244 18.24 9.50 8.40
C PHE A 244 19.16 8.31 8.67
N SER A 245 20.18 8.54 9.47
CA SER A 245 21.28 7.62 9.75
C SER A 245 20.83 6.21 10.15
N LEU A 246 21.58 5.21 9.65
CA LEU A 246 21.46 3.79 10.00
C LEU A 246 22.32 3.42 11.24
N GLU A 247 23.13 4.33 11.77
CA GLU A 247 24.05 4.02 12.87
C GLU A 247 23.34 3.35 14.06
N GLY A 248 23.84 2.22 14.47
CA GLY A 248 23.25 1.31 15.45
C GLY A 248 22.45 0.15 14.84
N GLY A 249 22.21 0.16 13.52
CA GLY A 249 21.53 -0.88 12.74
C GLY A 249 22.32 -1.32 11.52
N GLU A 250 23.63 -1.15 11.50
CA GLU A 250 24.52 -1.39 10.34
C GLU A 250 24.44 -2.83 9.81
N SER A 251 24.04 -3.80 10.64
CA SER A 251 23.81 -5.19 10.24
C SER A 251 22.72 -5.37 9.18
N LEU A 252 21.90 -4.33 8.92
CA LEU A 252 20.94 -4.35 7.82
C LEU A 252 21.63 -4.52 6.45
N VAL A 253 22.80 -3.91 6.25
CA VAL A 253 23.51 -3.97 4.96
C VAL A 253 23.99 -5.39 4.65
N PRO A 254 24.75 -6.08 5.52
CA PRO A 254 25.09 -7.49 5.29
C PRO A 254 23.86 -8.42 5.30
N LEU A 255 22.80 -8.14 6.06
CA LEU A 255 21.53 -8.89 6.00
C LEU A 255 20.96 -8.91 4.58
N LEU A 256 20.80 -7.72 3.98
CA LEU A 256 20.23 -7.58 2.64
C LEU A 256 21.12 -8.24 1.57
N GLU A 257 22.45 -8.06 1.67
CA GLU A 257 23.35 -8.69 0.71
C GLU A 257 23.31 -10.22 0.82
N MET A 258 23.29 -10.78 2.03
CA MET A 258 23.17 -12.22 2.23
C MET A 258 21.83 -12.75 1.68
N ALA A 259 20.73 -12.01 1.87
CA ALA A 259 19.44 -12.36 1.29
C ALA A 259 19.47 -12.39 -0.24
N ILE A 260 20.11 -11.38 -0.88
CA ILE A 260 20.28 -11.29 -2.34
C ILE A 260 21.17 -12.44 -2.86
N GLU A 261 22.28 -12.73 -2.20
CA GLU A 261 23.15 -13.85 -2.56
C GLU A 261 22.43 -15.20 -2.42
N ARG A 262 21.61 -15.35 -1.39
CA ARG A 262 20.79 -16.56 -1.19
C ARG A 262 19.72 -16.66 -2.27
N ALA A 263 19.06 -15.55 -2.60
CA ALA A 263 18.10 -15.45 -3.70
C ALA A 263 18.73 -15.92 -5.03
N ALA A 264 19.92 -15.42 -5.37
CA ALA A 264 20.66 -15.86 -6.55
C ALA A 264 20.95 -17.36 -6.55
N THR A 265 21.28 -17.92 -5.38
CA THR A 265 21.55 -19.36 -5.22
C THR A 265 20.25 -20.18 -5.40
N GLN A 266 19.12 -19.65 -4.97
CA GLN A 266 17.80 -20.27 -5.09
C GLN A 266 17.16 -20.10 -6.47
N GLY A 267 17.80 -19.37 -7.40
CA GLY A 267 17.30 -19.19 -8.76
C GLY A 267 16.40 -17.96 -8.95
N ILE A 268 16.29 -17.09 -7.96
CA ILE A 268 15.54 -15.83 -8.04
C ILE A 268 16.32 -14.84 -8.89
N GLY A 269 15.69 -14.33 -9.94
CA GLY A 269 16.27 -13.38 -10.88
C GLY A 269 15.86 -11.93 -10.64
N ASP A 270 14.73 -11.71 -9.92
CA ASP A 270 14.21 -10.38 -9.63
C ASP A 270 13.98 -10.20 -8.12
N VAL A 271 14.53 -9.12 -7.55
CA VAL A 271 14.32 -8.73 -6.15
C VAL A 271 13.86 -7.29 -6.09
N VAL A 272 12.64 -7.07 -5.61
CA VAL A 272 12.10 -5.73 -5.36
C VAL A 272 12.21 -5.42 -3.88
N LEU A 273 12.83 -4.28 -3.57
CA LEU A 273 12.94 -3.78 -2.19
C LEU A 273 11.98 -2.61 -1.99
N ALA A 274 11.36 -2.56 -0.83
CA ALA A 274 10.61 -1.41 -0.36
C ALA A 274 11.05 -1.05 1.05
N MET A 275 11.26 0.23 1.34
CA MET A 275 11.70 0.69 2.65
C MET A 275 11.39 2.16 2.88
N ALA A 276 11.25 2.52 4.15
CA ALA A 276 11.19 3.90 4.59
C ALA A 276 12.56 4.61 4.49
N HIS A 277 12.62 5.83 4.98
CA HIS A 277 13.79 6.72 4.87
C HIS A 277 15.03 6.27 5.64
N ARG A 278 14.88 5.57 6.80
CA ARG A 278 16.02 5.22 7.66
C ARG A 278 16.96 4.21 7.01
N GLY A 279 18.23 4.61 6.86
CA GLY A 279 19.25 3.79 6.20
C GLY A 279 19.11 3.70 4.68
N ARG A 280 18.11 4.38 4.08
CA ARG A 280 17.83 4.24 2.65
C ARG A 280 18.98 4.70 1.76
N LEU A 281 19.65 5.81 2.11
CA LEU A 281 20.81 6.28 1.35
C LEU A 281 21.97 5.27 1.40
N ASN A 282 22.14 4.62 2.55
CA ASN A 282 23.11 3.56 2.74
C ASN A 282 22.78 2.32 1.90
N VAL A 283 21.50 1.90 1.90
CA VAL A 283 21.04 0.80 1.02
C VAL A 283 21.20 1.16 -0.45
N LEU A 284 20.88 2.40 -0.87
CA LEU A 284 21.09 2.87 -2.24
C LEU A 284 22.56 2.77 -2.66
N ALA A 285 23.48 3.19 -1.82
CA ALA A 285 24.91 3.19 -2.12
C ALA A 285 25.54 1.78 -2.04
N ASN A 286 25.32 1.07 -0.93
CA ASN A 286 26.08 -0.14 -0.59
C ASN A 286 25.38 -1.45 -0.97
N VAL A 287 24.05 -1.45 -1.18
CA VAL A 287 23.30 -2.66 -1.61
C VAL A 287 22.86 -2.52 -3.07
N MET A 288 22.23 -1.39 -3.42
CA MET A 288 21.69 -1.16 -4.76
C MET A 288 22.74 -0.72 -5.78
N GLY A 289 23.95 -0.34 -5.33
CA GLY A 289 25.01 0.13 -6.20
C GLY A 289 24.74 1.46 -6.92
N LYS A 290 23.84 2.30 -6.36
CA LYS A 290 23.64 3.67 -6.86
C LYS A 290 24.94 4.44 -6.71
N SER A 291 25.40 5.09 -7.80
CA SER A 291 26.66 5.85 -7.78
C SER A 291 26.65 6.91 -6.68
N ALA A 292 27.70 6.94 -5.87
CA ALA A 292 27.88 7.97 -4.84
C ALA A 292 27.99 9.38 -5.46
N GLN A 293 28.47 9.51 -6.69
CA GLN A 293 28.45 10.78 -7.43
C GLN A 293 27.04 11.34 -7.53
N ARG A 294 26.07 10.51 -7.92
CA ARG A 294 24.67 10.92 -8.04
C ARG A 294 24.08 11.31 -6.69
N ILE A 295 24.35 10.52 -5.65
CA ILE A 295 23.88 10.82 -4.28
C ILE A 295 24.47 12.15 -3.79
N PHE A 296 25.78 12.39 -4.00
CA PHE A 296 26.43 13.62 -3.57
C PHE A 296 25.96 14.84 -4.36
N ARG A 297 25.62 14.68 -5.64
CA ARG A 297 25.03 15.74 -6.46
C ARG A 297 23.65 16.12 -5.95
N GLU A 298 22.82 15.13 -5.56
CA GLU A 298 21.53 15.34 -4.91
C GLU A 298 21.68 16.02 -3.53
N PHE A 299 22.79 15.76 -2.79
CA PHE A 299 23.07 16.44 -1.52
C PHE A 299 23.50 17.89 -1.72
N ALA A 300 24.27 18.15 -2.74
CA ALA A 300 24.83 19.49 -3.05
C ALA A 300 23.83 20.38 -3.79
N ASP A 301 22.65 19.84 -4.16
CA ASP A 301 21.60 20.55 -4.91
C ASP A 301 22.14 21.30 -6.14
N LEU A 302 22.90 20.59 -6.97
CA LEU A 302 23.63 21.20 -8.09
C LEU A 302 22.76 21.40 -9.34
N ASP A 303 21.55 20.83 -9.39
CA ASP A 303 20.65 20.86 -10.54
C ASP A 303 19.24 21.37 -10.16
N PRO A 304 19.12 22.53 -9.49
CA PRO A 304 17.82 23.00 -8.98
C PRO A 304 16.80 23.26 -10.11
N GLU A 305 17.26 23.61 -11.31
CA GLU A 305 16.41 23.84 -12.48
C GLU A 305 15.65 22.58 -12.93
N LEU A 306 16.19 21.39 -12.68
CA LEU A 306 15.53 20.13 -12.98
C LEU A 306 14.36 19.82 -12.03
N HIS A 307 14.29 20.52 -10.91
CA HIS A 307 13.34 20.29 -9.84
C HIS A 307 12.26 21.38 -9.72
N VAL A 308 12.28 22.40 -10.59
CA VAL A 308 11.25 23.45 -10.57
C VAL A 308 9.87 22.87 -10.83
N GLY A 309 9.03 22.85 -9.79
CA GLY A 309 7.66 22.31 -9.82
C GLY A 309 7.55 20.81 -9.96
N ARG A 310 8.63 20.04 -9.67
CA ARG A 310 8.67 18.58 -9.69
C ARG A 310 9.83 18.02 -8.85
N GLY A 311 9.92 16.68 -8.80
CA GLY A 311 10.99 15.99 -8.07
C GLY A 311 10.63 15.68 -6.63
N ASP A 312 11.50 14.94 -5.94
CA ASP A 312 11.34 14.53 -4.54
C ASP A 312 12.68 14.58 -3.81
N VAL A 313 12.64 14.49 -2.50
CA VAL A 313 13.82 14.49 -1.65
C VAL A 313 14.65 13.22 -1.85
N LYS A 314 15.97 13.34 -1.73
CA LYS A 314 16.94 12.26 -2.00
C LYS A 314 16.66 10.94 -1.29
N TYR A 315 16.14 10.98 -0.07
CA TYR A 315 15.83 9.79 0.73
C TYR A 315 14.45 9.16 0.42
N HIS A 316 13.76 9.62 -0.63
CA HIS A 316 12.57 8.98 -1.22
C HIS A 316 12.86 8.32 -2.58
N LEU A 317 13.99 8.66 -3.20
CA LEU A 317 14.31 8.18 -4.53
C LEU A 317 14.54 6.66 -4.57
N GLY A 318 14.12 6.04 -5.67
CA GLY A 318 14.35 4.64 -5.99
C GLY A 318 15.58 4.45 -6.87
N HIS A 319 15.91 3.19 -7.14
CA HIS A 319 16.99 2.81 -8.04
C HIS A 319 16.78 1.38 -8.56
N SER A 320 17.21 1.09 -9.77
CA SER A 320 17.30 -0.27 -10.32
C SER A 320 18.70 -0.53 -10.83
N ASN A 321 19.19 -1.75 -10.61
CA ASN A 321 20.51 -2.18 -11.05
C ASN A 321 20.58 -3.70 -11.17
N ASP A 322 21.44 -4.20 -12.04
CA ASP A 322 21.76 -5.62 -12.14
C ASP A 322 22.93 -5.95 -11.21
N HIS A 323 22.68 -6.78 -10.23
CA HIS A 323 23.66 -7.28 -9.28
C HIS A 323 24.21 -8.63 -9.74
N ARG A 324 25.53 -8.73 -9.83
CA ARG A 324 26.20 -10.01 -10.11
C ARG A 324 26.58 -10.70 -8.80
N ALA A 325 25.84 -11.73 -8.45
CA ALA A 325 26.08 -12.51 -7.25
C ALA A 325 27.41 -13.30 -7.30
N ALA A 326 27.90 -13.73 -6.15
CA ALA A 326 29.18 -14.47 -6.03
C ALA A 326 29.19 -15.80 -6.81
N ASN A 327 28.03 -16.40 -7.04
CA ASN A 327 27.87 -17.60 -7.87
C ASN A 327 27.84 -17.30 -9.39
N GLY A 328 28.03 -16.04 -9.78
CA GLY A 328 28.04 -15.57 -11.16
C GLY A 328 26.67 -15.32 -11.81
N ARG A 329 25.56 -15.57 -11.10
CA ARG A 329 24.20 -15.25 -11.56
C ARG A 329 23.92 -13.76 -11.43
N ASN A 330 23.14 -13.22 -12.37
CA ASN A 330 22.61 -11.87 -12.27
C ASN A 330 21.28 -11.89 -11.54
N VAL A 331 21.07 -10.89 -10.67
CA VAL A 331 19.82 -10.60 -10.00
C VAL A 331 19.48 -9.15 -10.28
N HIS A 332 18.32 -8.90 -10.85
CA HIS A 332 17.81 -7.55 -11.05
C HIS A 332 17.26 -7.02 -9.73
N LEU A 333 17.86 -5.95 -9.23
CA LEU A 333 17.45 -5.29 -8.00
C LEU A 333 16.66 -4.03 -8.32
N THR A 334 15.53 -3.85 -7.65
CA THR A 334 14.75 -2.61 -7.74
C THR A 334 14.35 -2.13 -6.36
N LEU A 335 14.81 -0.93 -5.96
CA LEU A 335 14.29 -0.24 -4.79
C LEU A 335 13.17 0.69 -5.22
N CYS A 336 11.95 0.47 -4.72
CA CYS A 336 10.79 1.31 -5.02
C CYS A 336 11.00 2.74 -4.55
N PHE A 337 10.45 3.72 -5.28
CA PHE A 337 10.27 5.07 -4.74
C PHE A 337 9.31 5.03 -3.56
N ASN A 338 9.49 5.91 -2.58
CA ASN A 338 8.71 5.90 -1.36
C ASN A 338 8.39 7.33 -0.91
N PRO A 339 7.14 7.66 -0.57
CA PRO A 339 6.82 8.93 0.09
C PRO A 339 7.17 8.86 1.58
N SER A 340 6.96 9.97 2.32
CA SER A 340 7.08 9.98 3.78
C SER A 340 5.98 9.20 4.51
N HIS A 341 4.90 8.81 3.80
CA HIS A 341 3.83 8.00 4.34
C HIS A 341 4.31 6.55 4.46
N LEU A 342 4.59 6.15 5.69
CA LEU A 342 5.23 4.86 5.97
C LEU A 342 4.32 3.70 5.57
N GLU A 343 4.93 2.61 5.10
CA GLU A 343 4.35 1.29 4.81
C GLU A 343 3.44 1.22 3.56
N PHE A 344 2.94 2.33 3.02
CA PHE A 344 2.06 2.32 1.82
C PHE A 344 2.78 1.84 0.54
N VAL A 345 4.10 1.80 0.54
CA VAL A 345 4.89 1.22 -0.55
C VAL A 345 4.86 -0.31 -0.58
N ASN A 346 4.44 -0.96 0.50
CA ASN A 346 4.51 -2.42 0.63
C ASN A 346 3.62 -3.13 -0.40
N PRO A 347 2.31 -2.86 -0.50
CA PRO A 347 1.49 -3.48 -1.53
C PRO A 347 1.93 -3.10 -2.94
N VAL A 348 2.49 -1.90 -3.14
CA VAL A 348 3.07 -1.47 -4.43
C VAL A 348 4.23 -2.40 -4.83
N ALA A 349 5.13 -2.70 -3.91
CA ALA A 349 6.27 -3.59 -4.18
C ALA A 349 5.83 -5.02 -4.52
N ILE A 350 4.81 -5.54 -3.81
CA ILE A 350 4.24 -6.87 -4.08
C ILE A 350 3.60 -6.89 -5.48
N GLY A 351 2.81 -5.88 -5.82
CA GLY A 351 2.19 -5.76 -7.15
C GLY A 351 3.22 -5.73 -8.28
N ARG A 352 4.34 -5.04 -8.08
CA ARG A 352 5.45 -5.00 -9.04
C ARG A 352 6.06 -6.37 -9.30
N VAL A 353 6.36 -7.13 -8.25
CA VAL A 353 6.92 -8.49 -8.41
C VAL A 353 5.89 -9.40 -9.09
N ARG A 354 4.61 -9.32 -8.70
CA ARG A 354 3.56 -10.11 -9.34
C ARG A 354 3.48 -9.84 -10.85
N ALA A 355 3.51 -8.58 -11.28
CA ALA A 355 3.50 -8.22 -12.68
C ALA A 355 4.69 -8.81 -13.45
N ARG A 356 5.89 -8.78 -12.86
CA ARG A 356 7.10 -9.37 -13.47
C ARG A 356 7.01 -10.88 -13.58
N GLN A 357 6.53 -11.57 -12.54
CA GLN A 357 6.29 -13.01 -12.57
C GLN A 357 5.28 -13.38 -13.66
N ASP A 358 4.17 -12.64 -13.77
CA ASP A 358 3.16 -12.88 -14.78
C ASP A 358 3.69 -12.64 -16.21
N ARG A 359 4.51 -11.61 -16.43
CA ARG A 359 5.16 -11.32 -17.72
C ARG A 359 6.16 -12.38 -18.13
N THR A 360 6.86 -12.98 -17.20
CA THR A 360 7.87 -14.03 -17.48
C THR A 360 7.27 -15.44 -17.47
N GLY A 361 5.98 -15.58 -17.21
CA GLY A 361 5.30 -16.88 -17.12
C GLY A 361 5.69 -17.68 -15.88
N ASP A 362 6.17 -17.04 -14.82
CA ASP A 362 6.50 -17.68 -13.54
C ASP A 362 5.23 -17.99 -12.73
N LEU A 363 4.47 -18.98 -13.19
CA LEU A 363 3.25 -19.44 -12.51
C LEU A 363 3.53 -20.06 -11.14
N ALA A 364 4.74 -20.60 -10.96
CA ALA A 364 5.19 -21.19 -9.70
C ALA A 364 5.60 -20.16 -8.65
N ARG A 365 5.66 -18.86 -9.02
CA ARG A 365 6.03 -17.74 -8.12
C ARG A 365 7.41 -17.90 -7.46
N GLN A 366 8.39 -18.40 -8.21
CA GLN A 366 9.73 -18.74 -7.70
C GLN A 366 10.84 -17.85 -8.25
N ALA A 367 10.63 -17.16 -9.37
CA ALA A 367 11.66 -16.36 -10.02
C ALA A 367 11.80 -14.93 -9.46
N GLY A 368 10.81 -14.45 -8.69
CA GLY A 368 10.79 -13.12 -8.07
C GLY A 368 10.59 -13.16 -6.56
N MET A 369 11.07 -12.12 -5.86
CA MET A 369 10.76 -11.91 -4.44
C MET A 369 10.69 -10.45 -4.06
N VAL A 370 10.03 -10.17 -2.94
CA VAL A 370 10.00 -8.85 -2.30
C VAL A 370 10.76 -8.90 -0.97
N VAL A 371 11.52 -7.84 -0.69
CA VAL A 371 12.07 -7.55 0.64
C VAL A 371 11.44 -6.25 1.14
N LEU A 372 10.64 -6.34 2.21
CA LEU A 372 9.97 -5.21 2.84
C LEU A 372 10.71 -4.84 4.12
N ILE A 373 11.21 -3.61 4.20
CA ILE A 373 12.03 -3.13 5.32
C ILE A 373 11.24 -2.08 6.08
N HIS A 374 10.91 -2.39 7.33
CA HIS A 374 10.00 -1.67 8.20
C HIS A 374 10.70 -1.00 9.38
N GLY A 375 10.11 0.07 9.91
CA GLY A 375 10.38 0.52 11.27
C GLY A 375 9.45 -0.17 12.26
N ASP A 376 9.90 -0.43 13.49
CA ASP A 376 9.13 -1.15 14.50
C ASP A 376 7.83 -0.45 14.90
N ALA A 377 7.85 0.87 15.03
CA ALA A 377 6.67 1.65 15.35
C ALA A 377 5.63 1.63 14.21
N ALA A 378 6.09 1.71 12.96
CA ALA A 378 5.22 1.67 11.79
C ALA A 378 4.63 0.27 11.56
N PHE A 379 5.44 -0.78 11.70
CA PHE A 379 4.97 -2.17 11.56
C PHE A 379 3.85 -2.51 12.53
N ALA A 380 3.93 -2.03 13.76
CA ALA A 380 2.88 -2.25 14.77
C ALA A 380 1.67 -1.32 14.62
N GLY A 381 1.86 -0.10 14.09
CA GLY A 381 0.87 0.97 14.16
C GLY A 381 0.10 1.26 12.86
N GLU A 382 0.68 0.96 11.70
CA GLU A 382 0.09 1.29 10.41
C GLU A 382 -0.81 0.16 9.88
N GLY A 383 -2.12 0.43 9.75
CA GLY A 383 -3.10 -0.58 9.32
C GLY A 383 -2.82 -1.19 7.94
N ILE A 384 -2.12 -0.48 7.07
CA ILE A 384 -1.70 -0.98 5.75
C ILE A 384 -0.79 -2.22 5.84
N ILE A 385 -0.09 -2.42 6.97
CA ILE A 385 0.67 -3.65 7.24
C ILE A 385 -0.27 -4.86 7.28
N GLN A 386 -1.35 -4.77 8.04
CA GLN A 386 -2.34 -5.85 8.14
C GLN A 386 -2.99 -6.13 6.79
N GLU A 387 -3.36 -5.09 6.05
CA GLU A 387 -3.90 -5.24 4.69
C GLU A 387 -2.91 -5.95 3.76
N THR A 388 -1.64 -5.53 3.80
CA THR A 388 -0.56 -6.14 2.99
C THR A 388 -0.34 -7.61 3.33
N LEU A 389 -0.24 -7.94 4.62
CA LEU A 389 -0.08 -9.31 5.10
C LEU A 389 -1.24 -10.21 4.64
N ASN A 390 -2.47 -9.69 4.68
CA ASN A 390 -3.65 -10.44 4.25
C ASN A 390 -3.64 -10.80 2.75
N LEU A 391 -2.89 -10.06 1.91
CA LEU A 391 -2.78 -10.36 0.48
C LEU A 391 -1.84 -11.54 0.17
N SER A 392 -0.95 -11.91 1.10
CA SER A 392 0.25 -12.71 0.82
C SER A 392 -0.02 -14.12 0.29
N GLU A 393 -1.11 -14.78 0.71
CA GLU A 393 -1.46 -16.16 0.30
C GLU A 393 -2.69 -16.23 -0.61
N LEU A 394 -3.30 -15.08 -0.96
CA LEU A 394 -4.45 -15.05 -1.86
C LEU A 394 -4.01 -15.22 -3.31
N ASP A 395 -4.70 -16.07 -4.06
CA ASP A 395 -4.36 -16.41 -5.46
C ASP A 395 -4.18 -15.19 -6.37
N ALA A 396 -5.03 -14.17 -6.18
CA ALA A 396 -4.96 -12.92 -6.94
C ALA A 396 -3.67 -12.13 -6.69
N TYR A 397 -3.02 -12.29 -5.52
CA TYR A 397 -1.99 -11.38 -5.03
C TYR A 397 -0.70 -12.06 -4.62
N ARG A 398 -0.69 -13.36 -4.34
CA ARG A 398 0.48 -14.11 -3.88
C ARG A 398 1.66 -14.01 -4.85
N ILE A 399 2.87 -13.99 -4.29
CA ILE A 399 4.15 -13.87 -5.00
C ILE A 399 5.17 -14.96 -4.61
N GLY A 400 4.76 -15.97 -3.84
CA GLY A 400 5.67 -16.98 -3.30
C GLY A 400 6.43 -16.53 -2.06
N GLY A 401 5.82 -15.67 -1.27
CA GLY A 401 6.29 -15.15 0.01
C GLY A 401 7.21 -13.92 -0.09
N ALA A 402 7.07 -13.02 0.87
CA ALA A 402 7.92 -11.85 1.10
C ALA A 402 8.87 -12.08 2.28
N LEU A 403 10.04 -11.41 2.25
CA LEU A 403 10.92 -11.28 3.41
C LEU A 403 10.65 -9.93 4.07
N HIS A 404 10.05 -9.94 5.25
CA HIS A 404 9.85 -8.75 6.07
C HIS A 404 11.05 -8.57 7.01
N VAL A 405 11.68 -7.40 6.99
CA VAL A 405 12.80 -7.04 7.86
C VAL A 405 12.41 -5.83 8.68
N VAL A 406 12.18 -6.02 9.97
CA VAL A 406 11.88 -4.92 10.89
C VAL A 406 13.19 -4.40 11.50
N VAL A 407 13.57 -3.18 11.15
CA VAL A 407 14.71 -2.47 11.78
C VAL A 407 14.22 -1.88 13.09
N ASN A 408 14.25 -2.71 14.13
CA ASN A 408 13.66 -2.42 15.43
C ASN A 408 14.63 -1.63 16.31
N ASN A 409 14.64 -0.33 16.15
CA ASN A 409 15.44 0.57 16.97
C ASN A 409 14.76 1.00 18.29
N GLN A 410 13.59 0.45 18.57
CA GLN A 410 12.86 0.55 19.83
C GLN A 410 12.36 1.96 20.17
N ILE A 411 12.21 2.80 19.15
CA ILE A 411 11.66 4.15 19.27
C ILE A 411 11.06 4.64 17.95
N GLY A 412 9.83 5.18 17.97
CA GLY A 412 9.19 5.85 16.87
C GLY A 412 9.27 7.38 17.03
N PHE A 413 10.21 8.03 16.34
CA PHE A 413 10.53 9.45 16.52
C PHE A 413 10.86 9.77 17.99
N THR A 414 9.87 10.17 18.81
CA THR A 414 9.98 10.42 20.25
C THR A 414 9.17 9.43 21.11
N THR A 415 8.41 8.51 20.47
CA THR A 415 7.48 7.61 21.14
C THR A 415 8.12 6.27 21.46
N GLY A 416 8.15 5.90 22.72
CA GLY A 416 8.69 4.62 23.20
C GLY A 416 7.72 3.46 22.99
N PRO A 417 8.18 2.19 23.10
CA PRO A 417 7.33 1.01 22.87
C PRO A 417 6.08 0.93 23.74
N ARG A 418 6.11 1.46 24.96
CA ARG A 418 4.96 1.44 25.90
C ARG A 418 3.82 2.36 25.45
N GLU A 419 4.14 3.42 24.74
CA GLU A 419 3.17 4.37 24.18
C GLU A 419 2.74 3.98 22.78
N ALA A 420 3.62 3.24 22.06
CA ALA A 420 3.42 2.91 20.66
C ALA A 420 2.59 1.65 20.42
N ARG A 421 2.59 0.68 21.36
CA ARG A 421 1.90 -0.60 21.15
C ARG A 421 1.50 -1.29 22.45
N SER A 422 0.42 -2.07 22.39
CA SER A 422 -0.08 -2.90 23.50
C SER A 422 0.55 -4.30 23.55
N CYS A 423 1.19 -4.74 22.46
CA CYS A 423 1.80 -6.06 22.32
C CYS A 423 3.26 -6.07 22.77
N THR A 424 3.80 -7.27 23.06
CA THR A 424 5.18 -7.45 23.46
C THR A 424 6.16 -7.10 22.34
N TYR A 425 5.90 -7.61 21.14
CA TYR A 425 6.72 -7.39 19.96
C TYR A 425 6.00 -6.53 18.94
N ALA A 426 6.73 -5.66 18.27
CA ALA A 426 6.18 -4.90 17.14
C ALA A 426 5.60 -5.81 16.03
N THR A 427 6.12 -7.02 15.94
CA THR A 427 5.79 -8.02 14.93
C THR A 427 4.63 -8.95 15.30
N ASP A 428 3.98 -8.76 16.45
CA ASP A 428 2.87 -9.65 16.88
C ASP A 428 1.68 -9.63 15.92
N VAL A 429 1.48 -8.56 15.14
CA VAL A 429 0.45 -8.49 14.08
C VAL A 429 0.65 -9.56 12.99
N ALA A 430 1.89 -9.95 12.71
CA ALA A 430 2.19 -10.94 11.68
C ALA A 430 1.77 -12.38 12.06
N LYS A 431 1.42 -12.64 13.33
CA LYS A 431 0.89 -13.93 13.77
C LYS A 431 -0.45 -14.30 13.11
N MET A 432 -1.15 -13.32 12.53
CA MET A 432 -2.38 -13.58 11.76
C MET A 432 -2.15 -14.56 10.59
N LEU A 433 -0.93 -14.58 10.03
CA LEU A 433 -0.60 -15.44 8.87
C LEU A 433 -0.02 -16.79 9.24
N GLN A 434 0.16 -17.12 10.49
CA GLN A 434 0.82 -18.36 10.88
C GLN A 434 2.20 -18.57 10.22
N ILE A 435 3.02 -17.53 10.21
CA ILE A 435 4.38 -17.50 9.68
C ILE A 435 5.40 -17.37 10.81
N PRO A 436 6.65 -17.83 10.63
CA PRO A 436 7.67 -17.68 11.65
C PRO A 436 8.14 -16.25 11.81
N ILE A 437 8.40 -15.84 13.05
CA ILE A 437 8.97 -14.54 13.40
C ILE A 437 10.29 -14.79 14.12
N PHE A 438 11.40 -14.35 13.50
CA PHE A 438 12.74 -14.44 14.06
C PHE A 438 13.14 -13.10 14.68
N HIS A 439 13.30 -13.06 15.97
CA HIS A 439 13.86 -11.91 16.68
C HIS A 439 15.37 -12.10 16.81
N VAL A 440 16.16 -11.14 16.39
CA VAL A 440 17.63 -11.27 16.40
C VAL A 440 18.30 -10.01 16.91
N ASN A 441 19.38 -10.19 17.68
CA ASN A 441 20.24 -9.09 18.10
C ASN A 441 21.06 -8.57 16.93
N GLY A 442 20.79 -7.34 16.50
CA GLY A 442 21.48 -6.69 15.38
C GLY A 442 22.96 -6.38 15.65
N GLU A 443 23.42 -6.41 16.90
CA GLU A 443 24.85 -6.32 17.22
C GLU A 443 25.62 -7.65 17.03
N ASP A 444 24.91 -8.77 16.79
CA ASP A 444 25.53 -10.04 16.43
C ASP A 444 25.27 -10.36 14.95
N PRO A 445 26.10 -9.89 14.01
CA PRO A 445 25.89 -10.10 12.56
C PRO A 445 25.98 -11.57 12.14
N GLU A 446 26.59 -12.45 12.94
CA GLU A 446 26.60 -13.91 12.68
C GLU A 446 25.26 -14.53 13.06
N ALA A 447 24.60 -14.07 14.14
CA ALA A 447 23.23 -14.44 14.46
C ALA A 447 22.25 -13.93 13.36
N VAL A 448 22.46 -12.71 12.85
CA VAL A 448 21.72 -12.18 11.72
C VAL A 448 21.87 -13.06 10.48
N ALA A 449 23.10 -13.49 10.18
CA ALA A 449 23.37 -14.42 9.06
C ALA A 449 22.63 -15.75 9.20
N GLN A 450 22.57 -16.33 10.41
CA GLN A 450 21.82 -17.54 10.70
C GLN A 450 20.32 -17.34 10.42
N VAL A 451 19.76 -16.25 10.90
CA VAL A 451 18.33 -15.94 10.71
C VAL A 451 17.98 -15.74 9.22
N VAL A 452 18.84 -15.01 8.48
CA VAL A 452 18.62 -14.83 7.02
C VAL A 452 18.62 -16.16 6.28
N ASN A 453 19.53 -17.07 6.61
CA ASN A 453 19.56 -18.40 5.99
C ASN A 453 18.27 -19.17 6.28
N LEU A 454 17.83 -19.20 7.54
CA LEU A 454 16.57 -19.87 7.92
C LEU A 454 15.36 -19.23 7.23
N ALA A 455 15.28 -17.91 7.21
CA ALA A 455 14.19 -17.18 6.59
C ALA A 455 14.10 -17.44 5.08
N MET A 456 15.23 -17.38 4.39
CA MET A 456 15.28 -17.62 2.94
C MET A 456 14.99 -19.08 2.58
N ASP A 457 15.44 -20.02 3.41
CA ASP A 457 15.12 -21.45 3.22
C ASP A 457 13.66 -21.74 3.52
N PHE A 458 13.07 -21.11 4.53
CA PHE A 458 11.65 -21.18 4.84
C PHE A 458 10.79 -20.68 3.67
N ARG A 459 11.10 -19.48 3.19
CA ARG A 459 10.42 -18.89 2.03
C ARG A 459 10.47 -19.82 0.81
N ARG A 460 11.62 -20.40 0.53
CA ARG A 460 11.80 -21.32 -0.60
C ARG A 460 10.97 -22.60 -0.46
N GLU A 461 10.96 -23.18 0.74
CA GLU A 461 10.28 -24.47 1.01
C GLU A 461 8.77 -24.32 1.01
N PHE A 462 8.25 -23.24 1.64
CA PHE A 462 6.82 -23.09 1.89
C PHE A 462 6.16 -22.02 1.03
N GLN A 463 6.93 -21.20 0.34
CA GLN A 463 6.44 -20.06 -0.47
C GLN A 463 5.53 -19.12 0.32
N ARG A 464 5.85 -18.90 1.60
CA ARG A 464 5.14 -18.04 2.55
C ARG A 464 6.03 -16.90 3.00
N ASP A 465 5.39 -15.86 3.50
CA ASP A 465 6.06 -14.74 4.14
C ASP A 465 6.85 -15.19 5.37
N VAL A 466 7.87 -14.41 5.70
CA VAL A 466 8.69 -14.63 6.89
C VAL A 466 9.13 -13.28 7.46
N VAL A 467 9.16 -13.17 8.79
CA VAL A 467 9.52 -11.92 9.47
C VAL A 467 10.83 -12.07 10.21
N VAL A 468 11.75 -11.13 9.99
CA VAL A 468 12.99 -10.93 10.72
C VAL A 468 12.90 -9.63 11.49
N ASP A 469 12.78 -9.69 12.80
CA ASP A 469 12.74 -8.57 13.72
C ASP A 469 14.16 -8.32 14.26
N MET A 470 14.91 -7.46 13.59
CA MET A 470 16.28 -7.12 13.93
C MET A 470 16.32 -6.03 14.99
N TYR A 471 16.51 -6.41 16.27
CA TYR A 471 16.68 -5.50 17.38
C TYR A 471 18.00 -4.73 17.26
N CYS A 472 17.89 -3.43 17.22
CA CYS A 472 19.01 -2.51 17.13
C CYS A 472 18.76 -1.27 18.00
N PHE A 473 19.56 -0.24 17.83
CA PHE A 473 19.33 1.07 18.44
C PHE A 473 19.53 2.17 17.40
N ARG A 474 19.01 3.35 17.68
CA ARG A 474 19.20 4.55 16.87
C ARG A 474 20.22 5.44 17.57
N ARG A 475 21.42 5.57 17.01
CA ARG A 475 22.48 6.35 17.65
C ARG A 475 22.20 7.85 17.60
N ARG A 476 21.68 8.35 16.50
CA ARG A 476 21.37 9.76 16.28
C ARG A 476 19.91 10.06 16.54
N GLY A 477 19.50 11.34 16.46
CA GLY A 477 18.09 11.72 16.50
C GLY A 477 17.28 11.11 15.36
N HIS A 478 16.01 11.44 15.28
CA HIS A 478 15.16 11.01 14.17
C HIS A 478 15.75 11.45 12.82
N ASN A 479 16.24 12.67 12.78
CA ASN A 479 17.07 13.21 11.71
C ASN A 479 18.19 14.06 12.32
N GLU A 480 19.01 14.69 11.51
CA GLU A 480 20.20 15.44 11.91
C GLU A 480 19.89 16.75 12.66
N ALA A 481 18.63 17.21 12.65
CA ALA A 481 18.19 18.40 13.41
C ALA A 481 17.48 18.05 14.74
N ASP A 482 17.33 16.76 15.05
CA ASP A 482 16.64 16.26 16.24
C ASP A 482 17.62 15.92 17.36
N GLU A 483 17.37 16.47 18.58
CA GLU A 483 18.11 16.10 19.79
C GLU A 483 17.30 15.10 20.63
N PRO A 484 17.61 13.81 20.51
CA PRO A 484 16.81 12.77 21.12
C PRO A 484 16.88 12.72 22.64
N ALA A 485 17.90 13.32 23.25
CA ALA A 485 18.04 13.40 24.70
C ALA A 485 16.98 14.28 25.37
N PHE A 486 16.30 15.13 24.59
CA PHE A 486 15.19 15.93 25.12
C PHE A 486 14.02 15.07 25.62
N THR A 487 13.76 13.94 24.98
CA THR A 487 12.64 13.06 25.32
C THR A 487 13.06 11.71 25.91
N GLN A 488 14.23 11.18 25.53
CA GLN A 488 14.76 9.90 26.00
C GLN A 488 16.17 10.01 26.61
N PRO A 489 16.40 10.86 27.62
CA PRO A 489 17.75 11.09 28.13
C PRO A 489 18.39 9.84 28.76
N ALA A 490 17.61 8.97 29.39
CA ALA A 490 18.13 7.74 29.99
C ALA A 490 18.58 6.73 28.93
N LEU A 491 17.80 6.58 27.86
CA LEU A 491 18.10 5.71 26.73
C LEU A 491 19.40 6.14 26.03
N TYR A 492 19.51 7.42 25.71
CA TYR A 492 20.66 7.95 24.98
C TYR A 492 21.94 7.96 25.79
N ARG A 493 21.87 8.11 27.12
CA ARG A 493 23.04 7.88 28.01
C ARG A 493 23.61 6.45 27.92
N VAL A 494 22.77 5.46 27.63
CA VAL A 494 23.22 4.08 27.39
C VAL A 494 23.81 3.97 25.99
N ILE A 495 23.12 4.50 24.97
CA ILE A 495 23.54 4.44 23.56
C ILE A 495 24.89 5.13 23.35
N GLU A 496 25.14 6.29 23.94
CA GLU A 496 26.39 7.05 23.83
C GLU A 496 27.62 6.25 24.27
N LYS A 497 27.46 5.38 25.28
CA LYS A 497 28.55 4.57 25.83
C LYS A 497 28.83 3.29 25.02
N ARG A 498 27.95 2.95 24.04
CA ARG A 498 28.17 1.75 23.24
C ARG A 498 29.11 2.04 22.07
N PRO A 499 30.02 1.11 21.73
CA PRO A 499 30.71 1.17 20.45
C PRO A 499 29.70 1.06 19.28
N SER A 500 30.11 1.38 18.06
CA SER A 500 29.35 1.07 16.88
C SER A 500 29.29 -0.44 16.63
N VAL A 501 28.32 -0.90 15.86
CA VAL A 501 28.15 -2.34 15.59
C VAL A 501 29.36 -2.89 14.85
N HIS A 502 29.89 -2.15 13.88
CA HIS A 502 31.08 -2.59 13.14
C HIS A 502 32.36 -2.64 14.02
N GLU A 503 32.52 -1.71 14.97
CA GLU A 503 33.63 -1.74 15.93
C GLU A 503 33.50 -2.93 16.87
N SER A 504 32.31 -3.21 17.40
CA SER A 504 32.06 -4.38 18.25
C SER A 504 32.39 -5.68 17.53
N TYR A 505 32.04 -5.79 16.27
CA TYR A 505 32.33 -6.97 15.46
C TYR A 505 33.84 -7.07 15.14
N LEU A 506 34.49 -5.94 14.86
CA LEU A 506 35.96 -5.92 14.70
C LEU A 506 36.69 -6.49 15.92
N GLU A 507 36.34 -6.04 17.13
CA GLU A 507 36.95 -6.54 18.35
C GLU A 507 36.74 -8.07 18.54
N LYS A 508 35.58 -8.59 18.12
CA LYS A 508 35.33 -10.05 18.07
C LYS A 508 36.28 -10.74 17.11
N LEU A 509 36.41 -10.24 15.87
CA LEU A 509 37.28 -10.84 14.84
C LEU A 509 38.79 -10.77 15.21
N LEU A 510 39.21 -9.67 15.84
CA LEU A 510 40.59 -9.53 16.36
C LEU A 510 40.91 -10.57 17.43
N LYS A 511 39.95 -10.83 18.34
CA LYS A 511 40.13 -11.86 19.40
C LYS A 511 40.16 -13.27 18.82
N LEU A 512 39.47 -13.52 17.74
CA LEU A 512 39.52 -14.81 17.02
C LEU A 512 40.74 -14.96 16.12
N GLY A 513 41.53 -13.88 15.90
CA GLY A 513 42.68 -13.88 14.99
C GLY A 513 42.31 -13.88 13.52
N GLU A 514 41.02 -13.59 13.18
CA GLU A 514 40.48 -13.63 11.82
C GLU A 514 40.84 -12.39 11.00
N VAL A 515 41.15 -11.26 11.64
CA VAL A 515 41.45 -9.97 11.02
C VAL A 515 42.55 -9.28 11.77
N THR A 516 43.39 -8.47 11.11
CA THR A 516 44.33 -7.56 11.75
C THR A 516 43.80 -6.12 11.76
N ARG A 517 44.32 -5.27 12.66
CA ARG A 517 43.96 -3.85 12.69
C ARG A 517 44.35 -3.12 11.40
N GLU A 518 45.51 -3.49 10.82
CA GLU A 518 46.00 -2.93 9.56
C GLU A 518 45.07 -3.30 8.38
N GLU A 519 44.55 -4.53 8.35
CA GLU A 519 43.53 -4.96 7.36
C GLU A 519 42.24 -4.17 7.50
N ALA A 520 41.78 -3.98 8.74
CA ALA A 520 40.55 -3.21 9.01
C ALA A 520 40.69 -1.74 8.62
N MET A 521 41.82 -1.10 8.97
CA MET A 521 42.11 0.28 8.59
C MET A 521 42.19 0.46 7.09
N ARG A 522 42.84 -0.45 6.39
CA ARG A 522 42.94 -0.42 4.90
C ARG A 522 41.54 -0.46 4.24
N ILE A 523 40.62 -1.31 4.71
CA ILE A 523 39.28 -1.38 4.18
C ILE A 523 38.55 -0.03 4.32
N ALA A 524 38.65 0.61 5.47
CA ALA A 524 38.03 1.91 5.72
C ALA A 524 38.65 3.03 4.87
N GLU A 525 39.98 3.05 4.73
CA GLU A 525 40.72 4.05 3.95
C GLU A 525 40.45 3.92 2.45
N GLU A 526 40.44 2.69 1.92
CA GLU A 526 40.10 2.41 0.52
C GLU A 526 38.70 2.92 0.17
N HIS A 527 37.72 2.68 1.04
CA HIS A 527 36.36 3.14 0.83
C HIS A 527 36.24 4.66 0.91
N ARG A 528 36.92 5.29 1.90
CA ARG A 528 36.95 6.77 2.04
C ARG A 528 37.57 7.43 0.80
N ALA A 529 38.69 6.92 0.34
CA ALA A 529 39.35 7.42 -0.88
C ALA A 529 38.44 7.31 -2.12
N LYS A 530 37.69 6.21 -2.24
CA LYS A 530 36.68 6.06 -3.28
C LYS A 530 35.59 7.13 -3.19
N LEU A 531 35.05 7.39 -1.99
CA LEU A 531 34.00 8.41 -1.80
C LEU A 531 34.52 9.83 -2.10
N ASP A 532 35.76 10.18 -1.73
CA ASP A 532 36.37 11.46 -2.08
C ASP A 532 36.55 11.63 -3.60
N ALA A 533 36.93 10.60 -4.31
CA ALA A 533 37.03 10.60 -5.75
C ALA A 533 35.65 10.80 -6.41
N GLU A 534 34.64 10.07 -5.93
CA GLU A 534 33.26 10.19 -6.39
C GLU A 534 32.68 11.59 -6.15
N LEU A 535 32.98 12.21 -4.99
CA LEU A 535 32.56 13.58 -4.68
C LEU A 535 33.18 14.59 -5.65
N SER A 536 34.44 14.40 -6.02
CA SER A 536 35.15 15.28 -6.95
C SER A 536 34.48 15.25 -8.33
N VAL A 537 34.10 14.04 -8.80
CA VAL A 537 33.38 13.88 -10.08
C VAL A 537 31.95 14.49 -9.99
N ALA A 538 31.26 14.30 -8.86
CA ALA A 538 29.91 14.85 -8.66
C ALA A 538 29.85 16.38 -8.84
N LYS A 539 30.93 17.07 -8.52
CA LYS A 539 31.04 18.54 -8.64
C LYS A 539 31.54 19.03 -10.02
N SER A 540 31.86 18.12 -10.94
CA SER A 540 32.34 18.50 -12.26
C SER A 540 31.20 18.91 -13.20
N ASP A 541 31.49 19.84 -14.14
CA ASP A 541 30.51 20.34 -15.12
C ASP A 541 30.14 19.30 -16.22
N GLY A 542 30.83 18.17 -16.27
CA GLY A 542 30.62 17.09 -17.26
C GLY A 542 29.70 15.97 -16.82
N TYR A 543 28.89 16.15 -15.79
CA TYR A 543 27.99 15.10 -15.31
C TYR A 543 26.83 14.86 -16.31
N VAL A 544 26.62 13.59 -16.68
CA VAL A 544 25.54 13.18 -17.58
C VAL A 544 24.40 12.56 -16.79
N HIS A 545 23.20 13.15 -16.92
CA HIS A 545 22.00 12.59 -16.34
C HIS A 545 21.53 11.35 -17.11
N SER A 546 21.27 10.24 -16.43
CA SER A 546 20.69 9.05 -17.03
C SER A 546 19.19 9.24 -17.31
N ASN A 547 18.72 8.76 -18.47
CA ASN A 547 17.28 8.65 -18.75
C ASN A 547 16.67 7.61 -17.81
N GLU A 548 15.61 7.99 -17.10
CA GLU A 548 14.99 7.15 -16.08
C GLU A 548 13.83 6.29 -16.59
N LEU A 549 13.35 6.52 -17.84
CA LEU A 549 12.34 5.68 -18.48
C LEU A 549 13.04 4.71 -19.44
N ALA A 550 13.20 3.47 -19.02
CA ALA A 550 13.85 2.40 -19.79
C ALA A 550 13.07 1.08 -19.67
N GLY A 551 13.56 0.04 -20.34
CA GLY A 551 12.97 -1.30 -20.30
C GLY A 551 11.56 -1.32 -20.88
N VAL A 552 10.59 -1.82 -20.14
CA VAL A 552 9.19 -1.99 -20.59
C VAL A 552 8.47 -0.68 -20.90
N TRP A 553 9.01 0.46 -20.46
CA TRP A 553 8.42 1.78 -20.67
C TRP A 553 8.94 2.51 -21.92
N THR A 554 9.91 1.96 -22.64
CA THR A 554 10.57 2.62 -23.81
C THR A 554 9.58 3.02 -24.91
N ALA A 555 8.48 2.27 -25.08
CA ALA A 555 7.47 2.52 -26.10
C ALA A 555 6.36 3.49 -25.67
N TYR A 556 6.38 3.98 -24.43
CA TYR A 556 5.30 4.76 -23.84
C TYR A 556 5.77 6.16 -23.45
N ILE A 557 4.82 7.10 -23.47
CA ILE A 557 5.07 8.50 -23.16
C ILE A 557 4.13 8.99 -22.03
N GLY A 558 4.63 9.94 -21.25
CA GLY A 558 3.85 10.79 -20.34
C GLY A 558 3.62 12.19 -20.92
N GLY A 559 3.60 13.20 -20.06
CA GLY A 559 3.47 14.60 -20.49
C GLY A 559 2.03 15.01 -20.83
N ARG A 560 1.87 15.98 -21.74
CA ARG A 560 0.55 16.56 -22.06
C ARG A 560 -0.26 15.67 -23.02
N GLU A 561 -1.59 15.65 -22.85
CA GLU A 561 -2.49 14.88 -23.73
C GLU A 561 -2.40 15.36 -25.19
N ARG A 562 -2.26 16.66 -25.42
CA ARG A 562 -2.10 17.26 -26.76
C ARG A 562 -0.88 16.78 -27.54
N ASP A 563 0.11 16.22 -26.84
CA ASP A 563 1.33 15.68 -27.45
C ASP A 563 1.15 14.20 -27.86
N ALA A 564 0.00 13.62 -27.53
CA ALA A 564 -0.37 12.24 -27.86
C ALA A 564 -1.25 12.18 -29.11
N THR A 565 -1.03 11.16 -29.93
CA THR A 565 -1.87 10.90 -31.09
C THR A 565 -3.14 10.18 -30.66
N ASP A 566 -4.30 10.64 -31.12
CA ASP A 566 -5.55 9.90 -31.00
C ASP A 566 -5.55 8.65 -31.92
N VAL A 567 -6.22 7.62 -31.48
CA VAL A 567 -6.26 6.32 -32.13
C VAL A 567 -7.70 5.92 -32.43
N ASP A 568 -7.91 5.27 -33.56
CA ASP A 568 -9.19 4.59 -33.84
C ASP A 568 -9.29 3.35 -32.95
N THR A 569 -10.36 3.27 -32.20
CA THR A 569 -10.65 2.19 -31.23
C THR A 569 -11.76 1.28 -31.72
N GLY A 570 -12.27 1.50 -32.95
CA GLY A 570 -13.34 0.69 -33.54
C GLY A 570 -12.92 -0.76 -33.83
N LEU A 571 -13.90 -1.60 -34.04
CA LEU A 571 -13.75 -2.99 -34.45
C LEU A 571 -14.69 -3.29 -35.65
N LYS A 572 -14.26 -4.21 -36.48
CA LYS A 572 -15.11 -4.67 -37.58
C LYS A 572 -16.37 -5.35 -37.02
N PRO A 573 -17.56 -5.17 -37.66
CA PRO A 573 -18.82 -5.76 -37.18
C PRO A 573 -18.76 -7.28 -37.01
N GLU A 574 -18.01 -7.98 -37.88
CA GLU A 574 -17.85 -9.43 -37.79
C GLU A 574 -17.09 -9.85 -36.52
N VAL A 575 -16.07 -9.05 -36.13
CA VAL A 575 -15.30 -9.29 -34.89
C VAL A 575 -16.19 -9.07 -33.68
N ILE A 576 -16.95 -7.98 -33.64
CA ILE A 576 -17.90 -7.67 -32.57
C ILE A 576 -18.89 -8.83 -32.38
N THR A 577 -19.54 -9.24 -33.46
CA THR A 577 -20.53 -10.34 -33.46
C THR A 577 -19.87 -11.67 -33.02
N HIS A 578 -18.68 -11.93 -33.50
CA HIS A 578 -17.92 -13.14 -33.11
C HIS A 578 -17.62 -13.15 -31.61
N LEU A 579 -17.08 -12.07 -31.08
CA LEU A 579 -16.74 -11.96 -29.64
C LEU A 579 -17.99 -12.05 -28.76
N LEU A 580 -19.11 -11.40 -29.14
CA LEU A 580 -20.38 -11.53 -28.41
C LEU A 580 -20.83 -13.00 -28.30
N ARG A 581 -20.69 -13.77 -29.40
CA ARG A 581 -21.04 -15.19 -29.42
C ARG A 581 -20.09 -16.03 -28.58
N GLN A 582 -18.79 -15.71 -28.52
CA GLN A 582 -17.86 -16.41 -27.63
C GLN A 582 -18.18 -16.14 -26.15
N LEU A 583 -18.54 -14.91 -25.80
CA LEU A 583 -18.86 -14.48 -24.43
C LEU A 583 -20.08 -15.20 -23.80
N ILE A 584 -20.93 -15.84 -24.60
CA ILE A 584 -22.10 -16.57 -24.10
C ILE A 584 -21.94 -18.09 -24.16
N ARG A 585 -20.79 -18.59 -24.65
CA ARG A 585 -20.53 -20.05 -24.70
C ARG A 585 -20.23 -20.54 -23.29
N LEU A 586 -20.88 -21.61 -22.92
CA LEU A 586 -20.63 -22.36 -21.69
C LEU A 586 -20.06 -23.73 -22.03
N PRO A 587 -19.35 -24.38 -21.12
CA PRO A 587 -18.95 -25.78 -21.25
C PRO A 587 -20.16 -26.72 -21.40
N GLU A 588 -19.96 -27.89 -22.02
CA GLU A 588 -20.99 -28.90 -22.13
C GLU A 588 -21.41 -29.41 -20.74
N GLY A 589 -22.70 -29.41 -20.48
CA GLY A 589 -23.26 -29.86 -19.20
C GLY A 589 -23.25 -28.80 -18.10
N PHE A 590 -22.78 -27.57 -18.36
CA PHE A 590 -22.79 -26.48 -17.39
C PHE A 590 -24.20 -25.90 -17.22
N GLU A 591 -24.71 -25.89 -15.99
CA GLU A 591 -26.07 -25.45 -15.65
C GLU A 591 -26.06 -24.10 -14.90
N PRO A 592 -26.11 -22.94 -15.59
CA PRO A 592 -26.12 -21.64 -14.94
C PRO A 592 -27.48 -21.35 -14.27
N HIS A 593 -27.48 -20.50 -13.26
CA HIS A 593 -28.70 -20.01 -12.64
C HIS A 593 -29.72 -19.47 -13.71
N PRO A 594 -31.05 -19.75 -13.60
CA PRO A 594 -32.02 -19.34 -14.64
C PRO A 594 -32.04 -17.86 -15.01
N LYS A 595 -31.70 -16.96 -14.07
CA LYS A 595 -31.54 -15.52 -14.35
C LYS A 595 -30.28 -15.23 -15.17
N ILE A 596 -29.22 -16.00 -14.98
CA ILE A 596 -27.98 -15.90 -15.77
C ILE A 596 -28.24 -16.43 -17.17
N GLN A 597 -28.99 -17.54 -17.31
CA GLN A 597 -29.41 -18.04 -18.62
C GLN A 597 -30.14 -16.95 -19.43
N LYS A 598 -31.09 -16.23 -18.82
CA LYS A 598 -31.78 -15.10 -19.46
C LYS A 598 -30.86 -13.94 -19.83
N PHE A 599 -29.84 -13.67 -18.99
CA PHE A 599 -28.81 -12.68 -19.28
C PHE A 599 -28.01 -13.06 -20.55
N LEU A 600 -27.60 -14.34 -20.65
CA LEU A 600 -26.89 -14.85 -21.82
C LEU A 600 -27.78 -14.85 -23.08
N GLU A 601 -29.08 -15.18 -22.97
CA GLU A 601 -30.06 -15.09 -24.06
C GLU A 601 -30.23 -13.63 -24.56
N GLY A 602 -30.23 -12.65 -23.62
CA GLY A 602 -30.24 -11.23 -23.98
C GLY A 602 -28.99 -10.84 -24.77
N ARG A 603 -27.84 -11.30 -24.36
CA ARG A 603 -26.56 -11.07 -25.06
C ARG A 603 -26.52 -11.75 -26.43
N GLN A 604 -27.14 -12.92 -26.57
CA GLN A 604 -27.33 -13.56 -27.87
C GLN A 604 -28.21 -12.67 -28.82
N GLN A 605 -29.26 -12.06 -28.30
CA GLN A 605 -30.10 -11.16 -29.10
C GLN A 605 -29.33 -9.90 -29.54
N MET A 606 -28.43 -9.40 -28.71
CA MET A 606 -27.52 -8.31 -29.07
C MET A 606 -26.56 -8.75 -30.18
N ALA A 607 -25.98 -9.96 -30.07
CA ALA A 607 -25.11 -10.54 -31.11
C ALA A 607 -25.82 -10.75 -32.46
N ASP A 608 -27.12 -11.00 -32.43
CA ASP A 608 -27.95 -11.18 -33.62
C ASP A 608 -28.51 -9.83 -34.18
N GLY A 609 -28.16 -8.71 -33.53
CA GLY A 609 -28.66 -7.37 -33.92
C GLY A 609 -30.17 -7.14 -33.65
N LYS A 610 -30.80 -8.01 -32.85
CA LYS A 610 -32.22 -7.90 -32.48
C LYS A 610 -32.45 -6.92 -31.31
N GLN A 611 -31.41 -6.67 -30.51
CA GLN A 611 -31.41 -5.69 -29.43
C GLN A 611 -30.12 -4.86 -29.49
N PRO A 612 -30.18 -3.57 -29.11
CA PRO A 612 -28.97 -2.77 -28.98
C PRO A 612 -28.11 -3.28 -27.81
N LEU A 613 -26.83 -2.93 -27.83
CA LEU A 613 -25.88 -3.29 -26.78
C LEU A 613 -26.15 -2.53 -25.48
N ASP A 614 -26.18 -3.24 -24.38
CA ASP A 614 -26.17 -2.68 -23.02
C ASP A 614 -24.76 -2.40 -22.53
N TRP A 615 -24.64 -1.80 -21.34
CA TRP A 615 -23.36 -1.47 -20.72
C TRP A 615 -22.47 -2.70 -20.51
N SER A 616 -23.05 -3.77 -19.99
CA SER A 616 -22.33 -5.01 -19.71
C SER A 616 -21.74 -5.66 -20.96
N ALA A 617 -22.47 -5.65 -22.05
CA ALA A 617 -22.00 -6.19 -23.33
C ALA A 617 -20.86 -5.36 -23.91
N ALA A 618 -20.94 -4.04 -23.84
CA ALA A 618 -19.89 -3.16 -24.34
C ALA A 618 -18.60 -3.22 -23.52
N GLU A 619 -18.72 -3.28 -22.19
CA GLU A 619 -17.58 -3.49 -21.30
C GLU A 619 -16.92 -4.85 -21.60
N ALA A 620 -17.68 -5.93 -21.63
CA ALA A 620 -17.15 -7.26 -21.93
C ALA A 620 -16.51 -7.34 -23.33
N LEU A 621 -17.07 -6.66 -24.34
CA LEU A 621 -16.46 -6.55 -25.67
C LEU A 621 -15.13 -5.82 -25.66
N ALA A 622 -15.01 -4.73 -24.89
CA ALA A 622 -13.75 -4.02 -24.76
C ALA A 622 -12.66 -4.95 -24.20
N LEU A 623 -12.97 -5.65 -23.08
CA LEU A 623 -12.03 -6.61 -22.46
C LEU A 623 -11.69 -7.77 -23.41
N ALA A 624 -12.70 -8.37 -24.02
CA ALA A 624 -12.53 -9.49 -24.97
C ALA A 624 -11.66 -9.08 -26.15
N SER A 625 -11.90 -7.90 -26.73
CA SER A 625 -11.14 -7.42 -27.87
C SER A 625 -9.68 -7.13 -27.56
N LEU A 626 -9.38 -6.60 -26.37
CA LEU A 626 -8.01 -6.36 -25.93
C LEU A 626 -7.27 -7.68 -25.68
N ALA A 627 -7.92 -8.63 -25.00
CA ALA A 627 -7.35 -9.95 -24.77
C ALA A 627 -7.02 -10.69 -26.07
N THR A 628 -7.93 -10.70 -27.04
CA THR A 628 -7.69 -11.32 -28.36
C THR A 628 -6.70 -10.56 -29.24
N GLN A 629 -6.37 -9.31 -28.89
CA GLN A 629 -5.28 -8.54 -29.50
C GLN A 629 -3.93 -8.69 -28.76
N GLY A 630 -3.83 -9.65 -27.83
CA GLY A 630 -2.61 -9.96 -27.10
C GLY A 630 -2.33 -9.07 -25.90
N MET A 631 -3.31 -8.31 -25.41
CA MET A 631 -3.15 -7.43 -24.24
C MET A 631 -3.74 -8.11 -22.99
N ARG A 632 -2.92 -8.29 -21.96
CA ARG A 632 -3.39 -8.80 -20.67
C ARG A 632 -4.48 -7.90 -20.10
N VAL A 633 -5.52 -8.49 -19.54
CA VAL A 633 -6.58 -7.80 -18.81
C VAL A 633 -6.58 -8.28 -17.37
N ARG A 634 -6.42 -7.37 -16.41
CA ARG A 634 -6.52 -7.65 -14.98
C ARG A 634 -7.50 -6.69 -14.34
N LEU A 635 -8.50 -7.25 -13.67
CA LEU A 635 -9.50 -6.50 -12.91
C LEU A 635 -9.57 -7.09 -11.50
N SER A 636 -9.39 -6.28 -10.48
CA SER A 636 -9.66 -6.68 -9.11
C SER A 636 -10.49 -5.63 -8.37
N GLY A 637 -11.26 -6.07 -7.40
CA GLY A 637 -12.12 -5.22 -6.58
C GLY A 637 -13.15 -6.05 -5.83
N GLN A 638 -13.83 -5.44 -4.89
CA GLN A 638 -14.87 -6.12 -4.12
C GLN A 638 -16.06 -6.47 -5.02
N ASP A 639 -16.45 -7.75 -5.06
CA ASP A 639 -17.55 -8.30 -5.85
C ASP A 639 -17.45 -8.08 -7.37
N CYS A 640 -16.29 -7.75 -7.92
CA CYS A 640 -16.14 -7.35 -9.32
C CYS A 640 -16.34 -8.49 -10.32
N GLN A 641 -16.22 -9.76 -9.93
CA GLN A 641 -16.55 -10.91 -10.82
C GLN A 641 -18.01 -10.90 -11.27
N ARG A 642 -18.92 -10.56 -10.35
CA ARG A 642 -20.34 -10.37 -10.64
C ARG A 642 -20.65 -8.92 -11.04
N GLY A 643 -19.88 -7.99 -10.50
CA GLY A 643 -20.19 -6.58 -10.38
C GLY A 643 -21.13 -6.29 -9.21
N THR A 644 -20.83 -5.26 -8.41
CA THR A 644 -21.64 -4.88 -7.23
C THR A 644 -23.13 -4.73 -7.56
N PHE A 645 -23.44 -4.20 -8.76
CA PHE A 645 -24.82 -4.00 -9.24
C PHE A 645 -25.35 -5.20 -10.04
N SER A 646 -24.74 -6.37 -9.96
CA SER A 646 -25.14 -7.58 -10.71
C SER A 646 -25.25 -7.32 -12.23
N HIS A 647 -24.24 -6.65 -12.78
CA HIS A 647 -24.22 -6.22 -14.20
C HIS A 647 -23.19 -6.98 -15.03
N ARG A 648 -22.02 -7.34 -14.45
CA ARG A 648 -20.91 -7.91 -15.22
C ARG A 648 -21.05 -9.41 -15.46
N HIS A 649 -21.24 -10.20 -14.42
CA HIS A 649 -21.32 -11.66 -14.48
C HIS A 649 -20.21 -12.28 -15.32
N ALA A 650 -18.96 -11.84 -15.09
CA ALA A 650 -17.80 -12.33 -15.82
C ALA A 650 -17.45 -13.77 -15.42
N VAL A 651 -17.65 -14.11 -14.15
CA VAL A 651 -17.54 -15.48 -13.63
C VAL A 651 -18.93 -16.00 -13.31
N ILE A 652 -19.27 -17.15 -13.89
CA ILE A 652 -20.57 -17.81 -13.76
C ILE A 652 -20.35 -19.09 -12.95
N HIS A 653 -21.31 -19.42 -12.08
CA HIS A 653 -21.31 -20.62 -11.26
C HIS A 653 -22.30 -21.65 -11.82
N ASP A 654 -21.90 -22.91 -11.82
CA ASP A 654 -22.77 -24.04 -12.08
C ASP A 654 -23.64 -24.33 -10.86
N CYS A 655 -24.96 -24.46 -11.06
CA CYS A 655 -25.91 -24.65 -9.97
C CYS A 655 -25.89 -26.05 -9.35
N VAL A 656 -25.23 -27.02 -10.00
CA VAL A 656 -25.17 -28.41 -9.56
C VAL A 656 -23.80 -28.76 -8.94
N THR A 657 -22.72 -28.33 -9.60
CA THR A 657 -21.35 -28.68 -9.21
C THR A 657 -20.63 -27.60 -8.44
N ASP A 658 -21.15 -26.35 -8.45
CA ASP A 658 -20.50 -25.13 -7.96
C ASP A 658 -19.18 -24.77 -8.69
N GLU A 659 -18.90 -25.42 -9.82
CA GLU A 659 -17.77 -25.07 -10.67
C GLU A 659 -17.96 -23.68 -11.25
N THR A 660 -16.85 -22.97 -11.46
CA THR A 660 -16.86 -21.61 -12.00
C THR A 660 -16.35 -21.59 -13.44
N TYR A 661 -16.92 -20.71 -14.25
CA TYR A 661 -16.46 -20.50 -15.61
C TYR A 661 -16.43 -19.02 -15.98
N CYS A 662 -15.32 -18.60 -16.59
CA CYS A 662 -15.12 -17.26 -17.12
C CYS A 662 -14.96 -17.33 -18.65
N SER A 663 -15.97 -16.94 -19.40
CA SER A 663 -15.93 -16.96 -20.88
C SER A 663 -14.84 -16.07 -21.47
N LEU A 664 -14.46 -14.99 -20.78
CA LEU A 664 -13.38 -14.09 -21.18
C LEU A 664 -11.99 -14.77 -21.21
N GLU A 665 -11.81 -15.87 -20.48
CA GLU A 665 -10.57 -16.66 -20.49
C GLU A 665 -10.49 -17.66 -21.67
N HIS A 666 -11.60 -17.82 -22.44
CA HIS A 666 -11.77 -18.88 -23.43
C HIS A 666 -12.26 -18.35 -24.80
N LEU A 667 -11.83 -17.14 -25.20
CA LEU A 667 -12.25 -16.52 -26.45
C LEU A 667 -11.47 -17.04 -27.66
N ALA A 668 -10.17 -17.28 -27.49
CA ALA A 668 -9.26 -17.78 -28.53
C ALA A 668 -8.06 -18.51 -27.89
N SER A 669 -7.47 -19.46 -28.59
CA SER A 669 -6.37 -20.28 -28.05
C SER A 669 -5.05 -19.50 -27.86
N ASP A 670 -4.90 -18.37 -28.52
CA ASP A 670 -3.70 -17.50 -28.52
C ASP A 670 -3.94 -16.13 -27.88
N GLN A 671 -5.06 -15.97 -27.17
CA GLN A 671 -5.35 -14.73 -26.45
C GLN A 671 -4.41 -14.48 -25.27
N ALA A 672 -4.26 -13.24 -24.89
CA ALA A 672 -3.59 -12.86 -23.64
C ALA A 672 -4.47 -13.23 -22.42
N PRO A 673 -3.87 -13.46 -21.24
CA PRO A 673 -4.61 -13.77 -20.03
C PRO A 673 -5.63 -12.68 -19.66
N VAL A 674 -6.80 -13.14 -19.21
CA VAL A 674 -7.82 -12.32 -18.56
C VAL A 674 -7.97 -12.80 -17.13
N GLU A 675 -7.85 -11.91 -16.18
CA GLU A 675 -7.84 -12.23 -14.75
C GLU A 675 -8.84 -11.28 -14.05
N ILE A 676 -9.91 -11.83 -13.52
CA ILE A 676 -10.94 -11.05 -12.79
C ILE A 676 -11.10 -11.64 -11.41
N TYR A 677 -10.74 -10.86 -10.38
CA TYR A 677 -10.67 -11.34 -9.01
C TYR A 677 -11.53 -10.51 -8.06
N ASN A 678 -12.37 -11.18 -7.29
CA ASN A 678 -12.93 -10.55 -6.10
C ASN A 678 -11.81 -10.30 -5.10
N SER A 679 -11.64 -9.06 -4.66
CA SER A 679 -10.64 -8.70 -3.67
C SER A 679 -11.13 -8.94 -2.24
N PRO A 680 -10.22 -9.04 -1.25
CA PRO A 680 -10.61 -8.88 0.15
C PRO A 680 -11.17 -7.46 0.38
N LEU A 681 -11.79 -7.25 1.55
CA LEU A 681 -12.30 -5.95 1.98
C LEU A 681 -11.13 -5.05 2.42
N SER A 682 -10.45 -4.47 1.44
CA SER A 682 -9.29 -3.61 1.60
C SER A 682 -9.17 -2.72 0.37
N GLU A 683 -9.33 -1.42 0.53
CA GLU A 683 -9.19 -0.46 -0.55
C GLU A 683 -7.72 -0.05 -0.74
N ALA A 684 -7.03 0.31 0.34
CA ALA A 684 -5.66 0.82 0.25
C ALA A 684 -4.66 -0.27 -0.16
N GLY A 685 -4.74 -1.47 0.43
CA GLY A 685 -3.86 -2.58 0.11
C GLY A 685 -4.04 -3.05 -1.33
N VAL A 686 -5.29 -3.21 -1.77
CA VAL A 686 -5.59 -3.69 -3.14
C VAL A 686 -5.27 -2.63 -4.19
N LEU A 687 -5.68 -1.37 -4.00
CA LEU A 687 -5.33 -0.29 -4.93
C LEU A 687 -3.82 -0.07 -5.01
N GLY A 688 -3.11 -0.15 -3.87
CA GLY A 688 -1.65 -0.08 -3.84
C GLY A 688 -1.00 -1.20 -4.63
N PHE A 689 -1.53 -2.41 -4.53
CA PHE A 689 -1.07 -3.57 -5.30
C PHE A 689 -1.30 -3.38 -6.81
N GLU A 690 -2.51 -3.01 -7.23
CA GLU A 690 -2.83 -2.83 -8.65
C GLU A 690 -2.05 -1.64 -9.26
N TYR A 691 -1.84 -0.58 -8.50
CA TYR A 691 -0.92 0.48 -8.91
C TYR A 691 0.50 -0.07 -9.13
N GLY A 692 1.02 -0.84 -8.17
CA GLY A 692 2.32 -1.50 -8.28
C GLY A 692 2.41 -2.43 -9.49
N TYR A 693 1.36 -3.22 -9.73
CA TYR A 693 1.24 -4.09 -10.89
C TYR A 693 1.34 -3.29 -12.21
N SER A 694 0.64 -2.17 -12.30
CA SER A 694 0.63 -1.31 -13.48
C SER A 694 1.98 -0.69 -13.81
N LEU A 695 2.86 -0.50 -12.81
CA LEU A 695 4.22 0.02 -13.02
C LEU A 695 5.13 -0.93 -13.81
N ASP A 696 4.87 -2.22 -13.77
CA ASP A 696 5.64 -3.23 -14.51
C ASP A 696 4.79 -3.93 -15.60
N CYS A 697 3.58 -3.41 -15.91
CA CYS A 697 2.67 -3.91 -16.95
C CYS A 697 2.07 -2.76 -17.80
N PRO A 698 2.88 -1.97 -18.54
CA PRO A 698 2.36 -0.87 -19.36
C PRO A 698 1.57 -1.35 -20.59
N ASP A 699 1.75 -2.59 -20.98
CA ASP A 699 1.14 -3.29 -22.12
C ASP A 699 -0.11 -4.09 -21.74
N GLY A 700 -0.56 -4.02 -20.47
CA GLY A 700 -1.78 -4.66 -19.97
C GLY A 700 -2.78 -3.65 -19.41
N LEU A 701 -4.07 -3.97 -19.52
CA LEU A 701 -5.15 -3.23 -18.89
C LEU A 701 -5.28 -3.67 -17.43
N VAL A 702 -4.80 -2.84 -16.51
CA VAL A 702 -4.86 -3.07 -15.08
C VAL A 702 -5.96 -2.18 -14.50
N MET A 703 -6.94 -2.79 -13.84
CA MET A 703 -8.13 -2.10 -13.33
C MET A 703 -8.37 -2.45 -11.86
N TRP A 704 -8.75 -1.44 -11.09
CA TRP A 704 -9.30 -1.59 -9.76
C TRP A 704 -10.73 -1.03 -9.72
N GLU A 705 -11.69 -1.80 -9.20
CA GLU A 705 -13.07 -1.37 -9.04
C GLU A 705 -13.41 -1.21 -7.55
N ALA A 706 -13.81 -0.01 -7.16
CA ALA A 706 -14.40 0.21 -5.84
C ALA A 706 -15.80 -0.37 -5.78
N GLN A 707 -16.24 -0.93 -4.65
CA GLN A 707 -17.60 -1.43 -4.51
C GLN A 707 -18.63 -0.32 -4.67
N PHE A 708 -18.37 0.84 -4.06
CA PHE A 708 -18.94 2.14 -4.37
C PHE A 708 -17.80 3.14 -4.47
N GLY A 709 -17.91 4.13 -5.34
CA GLY A 709 -16.88 5.15 -5.46
C GLY A 709 -16.65 5.94 -4.18
N ASP A 710 -17.64 6.00 -3.30
CA ASP A 710 -17.56 6.62 -1.97
C ASP A 710 -16.41 6.05 -1.14
N PHE A 711 -16.12 4.73 -1.26
CA PHE A 711 -15.10 4.05 -0.47
C PHE A 711 -13.67 4.30 -0.96
N VAL A 712 -13.49 4.95 -2.10
CA VAL A 712 -12.16 5.32 -2.61
C VAL A 712 -11.35 6.16 -1.62
N ASN A 713 -12.01 6.87 -0.70
CA ASN A 713 -11.36 7.67 0.32
C ASN A 713 -10.55 6.83 1.34
N CYS A 714 -10.86 5.53 1.50
CA CYS A 714 -10.06 4.62 2.32
C CYS A 714 -8.66 4.37 1.71
N ALA A 715 -8.49 4.64 0.41
CA ALA A 715 -7.22 4.53 -0.30
C ALA A 715 -6.61 5.91 -0.68
N GLN A 716 -7.07 7.00 -0.07
CA GLN A 716 -6.66 8.37 -0.44
C GLN A 716 -5.15 8.57 -0.41
N VAL A 717 -4.43 7.96 0.54
CA VAL A 717 -2.97 8.04 0.62
C VAL A 717 -2.30 7.48 -0.64
N VAL A 718 -2.79 6.35 -1.17
CA VAL A 718 -2.28 5.75 -2.41
C VAL A 718 -2.54 6.68 -3.60
N ILE A 719 -3.71 7.30 -3.64
CA ILE A 719 -4.07 8.25 -4.70
C ILE A 719 -3.14 9.45 -4.66
N ASP A 720 -3.02 10.14 -3.52
CA ASP A 720 -2.27 11.39 -3.38
C ASP A 720 -0.76 11.19 -3.54
N GLN A 721 -0.23 10.14 -2.94
CA GLN A 721 1.21 9.96 -2.83
C GLN A 721 1.84 9.18 -3.98
N PHE A 722 1.04 8.35 -4.68
CA PHE A 722 1.53 7.52 -5.78
C PHE A 722 0.81 7.83 -7.09
N ILE A 723 -0.50 7.61 -7.21
CA ILE A 723 -1.21 7.61 -8.50
C ILE A 723 -1.13 8.97 -9.19
N VAL A 724 -1.47 10.06 -8.48
CA VAL A 724 -1.55 11.40 -9.09
C VAL A 724 -0.22 12.13 -9.16
N SER A 725 0.75 11.75 -8.35
CA SER A 725 1.99 12.53 -8.15
C SER A 725 3.28 11.83 -8.61
N ALA A 726 3.23 10.54 -8.95
CA ALA A 726 4.43 9.76 -9.25
C ALA A 726 5.19 10.26 -10.49
N GLU A 727 4.50 10.76 -11.50
CA GLU A 727 5.16 11.31 -12.69
C GLU A 727 5.95 12.57 -12.36
N ASP A 728 5.37 13.53 -11.66
CA ASP A 728 6.06 14.78 -11.27
C ASP A 728 7.18 14.52 -10.25
N LYS A 729 6.95 13.64 -9.26
CA LYS A 729 7.95 13.36 -8.22
C LYS A 729 9.08 12.46 -8.70
N TRP A 730 8.76 11.42 -9.47
CA TRP A 730 9.67 10.31 -9.71
C TRP A 730 9.84 9.94 -11.18
N ASN A 731 9.17 10.64 -12.08
CA ASN A 731 9.10 10.29 -13.50
C ASN A 731 8.62 8.84 -13.71
N ARG A 732 7.56 8.43 -12.99
CA ARG A 732 6.96 7.10 -13.10
C ARG A 732 5.55 7.20 -13.64
N LEU A 733 5.32 6.47 -14.73
CA LEU A 733 4.03 6.42 -15.41
C LEU A 733 3.22 5.21 -14.94
N SER A 734 1.91 5.29 -15.07
CA SER A 734 0.98 4.21 -14.80
C SER A 734 -0.18 4.26 -15.78
N GLY A 735 -0.62 3.09 -16.25
CA GLY A 735 -1.83 2.93 -17.03
C GLY A 735 -3.04 2.45 -16.22
N LEU A 736 -2.97 2.51 -14.89
CA LEU A 736 -4.02 2.04 -13.99
C LEU A 736 -5.37 2.68 -14.30
N VAL A 737 -6.44 1.88 -14.32
CA VAL A 737 -7.82 2.33 -14.42
C VAL A 737 -8.52 2.13 -13.08
N MET A 738 -9.17 3.17 -12.60
CA MET A 738 -10.01 3.13 -11.40
C MET A 738 -11.47 3.24 -11.80
N LEU A 739 -12.26 2.20 -11.53
CA LEU A 739 -13.71 2.17 -11.80
C LEU A 739 -14.44 2.54 -10.50
N LEU A 740 -15.07 3.71 -10.49
CA LEU A 740 -15.66 4.30 -9.28
C LEU A 740 -17.17 4.53 -9.51
N PRO A 741 -18.04 3.64 -8.99
CA PRO A 741 -19.49 3.84 -9.09
C PRO A 741 -19.92 5.18 -8.47
N HIS A 742 -20.52 6.06 -9.30
CA HIS A 742 -20.90 7.41 -8.96
C HIS A 742 -22.28 7.75 -9.54
N GLY A 743 -23.12 8.42 -8.76
CA GLY A 743 -24.45 8.87 -9.19
C GLY A 743 -25.38 9.03 -8.00
N PHE A 744 -26.22 10.06 -8.05
CA PHE A 744 -27.18 10.44 -7.01
C PHE A 744 -28.54 9.78 -7.30
N GLU A 745 -28.90 8.77 -6.50
CA GLU A 745 -30.08 7.91 -6.74
C GLU A 745 -30.94 7.70 -5.48
N GLY A 746 -30.75 8.57 -4.48
CA GLY A 746 -31.49 8.50 -3.22
C GLY A 746 -31.05 7.34 -2.31
N GLN A 747 -29.81 6.88 -2.44
CA GLN A 747 -29.22 5.79 -1.64
C GLN A 747 -28.43 6.27 -0.43
N GLY A 748 -28.52 7.57 -0.12
CA GLY A 748 -27.82 8.17 1.02
C GLY A 748 -26.40 8.66 0.70
N PRO A 749 -25.72 9.23 1.71
CA PRO A 749 -24.46 9.96 1.51
C PRO A 749 -23.26 9.10 1.16
N GLU A 750 -23.28 7.81 1.49
CA GLU A 750 -22.11 6.91 1.31
C GLU A 750 -22.26 5.93 0.15
N HIS A 751 -23.27 6.17 -0.72
CA HIS A 751 -23.56 5.38 -1.92
C HIS A 751 -23.91 6.28 -3.12
N SER A 752 -23.35 7.49 -3.15
CA SER A 752 -23.67 8.50 -4.17
C SER A 752 -22.45 9.09 -4.85
N SER A 753 -21.41 9.42 -4.12
CA SER A 753 -20.31 10.25 -4.65
C SER A 753 -18.94 9.61 -4.50
N ALA A 754 -18.28 9.39 -5.62
CA ALA A 754 -16.85 9.06 -5.68
C ALA A 754 -15.94 10.29 -5.38
N ARG A 755 -16.52 11.41 -4.95
CA ARG A 755 -15.78 12.64 -4.63
C ARG A 755 -14.93 13.14 -5.80
N LEU A 756 -15.52 13.22 -6.99
CA LEU A 756 -14.83 13.62 -8.22
C LEU A 756 -14.13 14.99 -8.09
N GLU A 757 -14.65 15.90 -7.27
CA GLU A 757 -14.01 17.19 -6.95
C GLU A 757 -12.60 17.04 -6.37
N ARG A 758 -12.33 15.97 -5.63
CA ARG A 758 -10.99 15.70 -5.07
C ARG A 758 -9.99 15.34 -6.17
N PHE A 759 -10.40 14.52 -7.14
CA PHE A 759 -9.57 14.21 -8.30
C PHE A 759 -9.33 15.45 -9.15
N LEU A 760 -10.34 16.28 -9.38
CA LEU A 760 -10.19 17.54 -10.11
C LEU A 760 -9.28 18.52 -9.39
N SER A 761 -9.28 18.54 -8.05
CA SER A 761 -8.35 19.36 -7.24
C SER A 761 -6.91 18.87 -7.32
N LEU A 762 -6.69 17.59 -7.54
CA LEU A 762 -5.36 16.96 -7.70
C LEU A 762 -4.87 16.98 -9.15
N ALA A 763 -5.75 17.36 -10.09
CA ALA A 763 -5.49 17.33 -11.52
C ALA A 763 -4.61 18.51 -11.94
N ALA A 764 -3.43 18.24 -12.46
CA ALA A 764 -2.49 19.24 -12.97
C ALA A 764 -1.55 18.63 -14.02
N LYS A 765 -1.15 19.42 -15.02
CA LYS A 765 -0.18 19.00 -16.06
C LYS A 765 -0.56 17.70 -16.79
N ASP A 766 -1.86 17.38 -16.87
CA ASP A 766 -2.41 16.15 -17.44
C ASP A 766 -1.90 14.87 -16.78
N ASN A 767 -1.74 14.91 -15.45
CA ASN A 767 -1.23 13.81 -14.63
C ASN A 767 -2.18 12.61 -14.55
N ILE A 768 -3.49 12.85 -14.66
CA ILE A 768 -4.56 11.84 -14.63
C ILE A 768 -5.61 12.15 -15.70
N GLN A 769 -6.48 11.20 -15.97
CA GLN A 769 -7.72 11.41 -16.73
C GLN A 769 -8.93 11.23 -15.79
N VAL A 770 -9.91 12.13 -15.84
CA VAL A 770 -11.18 12.02 -15.08
C VAL A 770 -12.32 12.02 -16.08
N VAL A 771 -13.06 10.93 -16.15
CA VAL A 771 -14.10 10.73 -17.16
C VAL A 771 -15.41 10.22 -16.56
N THR A 772 -16.51 10.54 -17.19
CA THR A 772 -17.85 10.09 -16.81
C THR A 772 -18.60 9.63 -18.07
N PRO A 773 -18.34 8.41 -18.56
CA PRO A 773 -18.97 7.90 -19.76
C PRO A 773 -20.49 7.71 -19.54
N THR A 774 -21.30 8.08 -20.55
CA THR A 774 -22.77 8.03 -20.44
C THR A 774 -23.43 7.03 -21.40
N THR A 775 -22.66 6.35 -22.25
CA THR A 775 -23.20 5.30 -23.14
C THR A 775 -22.33 4.05 -23.14
N PRO A 776 -22.88 2.87 -23.50
CA PRO A 776 -22.08 1.65 -23.66
C PRO A 776 -20.90 1.81 -24.61
N ALA A 777 -21.10 2.46 -25.76
CA ALA A 777 -20.04 2.73 -26.74
C ALA A 777 -18.92 3.60 -26.17
N GLN A 778 -19.25 4.60 -25.34
CA GLN A 778 -18.25 5.42 -24.69
C GLN A 778 -17.36 4.57 -23.75
N MET A 779 -17.94 3.66 -22.96
CA MET A 779 -17.16 2.76 -22.11
C MET A 779 -16.26 1.83 -22.92
N PHE A 780 -16.77 1.25 -24.01
CA PHE A 780 -15.99 0.43 -24.94
C PHE A 780 -14.80 1.19 -25.53
N HIS A 781 -15.02 2.35 -26.09
CA HIS A 781 -13.98 3.17 -26.68
C HIS A 781 -12.97 3.68 -25.65
N LEU A 782 -13.42 4.01 -24.44
CA LEU A 782 -12.59 4.49 -23.35
C LEU A 782 -11.53 3.46 -22.94
N LEU A 783 -11.95 2.21 -22.65
CA LEU A 783 -11.03 1.16 -22.22
C LEU A 783 -10.04 0.79 -23.33
N ARG A 784 -10.51 0.74 -24.58
CA ARG A 784 -9.64 0.48 -25.73
C ARG A 784 -8.67 1.65 -25.98
N ARG A 785 -9.12 2.90 -25.85
CA ARG A 785 -8.28 4.09 -25.97
C ARG A 785 -7.14 4.06 -24.94
N GLN A 786 -7.43 3.68 -23.70
CA GLN A 786 -6.44 3.57 -22.64
C GLN A 786 -5.27 2.64 -23.02
N MET A 787 -5.55 1.58 -23.77
CA MET A 787 -4.55 0.59 -24.16
C MET A 787 -3.90 0.85 -25.53
N LEU A 788 -4.64 1.35 -26.49
CA LEU A 788 -4.13 1.52 -27.86
C LEU A 788 -3.27 2.77 -28.05
N ARG A 789 -3.47 3.82 -27.23
CA ARG A 789 -2.58 4.99 -27.22
C ARG A 789 -1.28 4.66 -26.54
N THR A 790 -0.18 5.26 -26.97
CA THR A 790 1.12 5.18 -26.31
C THR A 790 1.24 6.06 -25.06
N TRP A 791 0.35 7.03 -24.94
CA TRP A 791 0.28 7.92 -23.77
C TRP A 791 -0.36 7.21 -22.58
N ARG A 792 0.42 7.03 -21.52
CA ARG A 792 0.01 6.27 -20.31
C ARG A 792 -0.19 7.21 -19.16
N LYS A 793 -1.43 7.34 -18.72
CA LYS A 793 -1.84 8.07 -17.51
C LYS A 793 -2.87 7.27 -16.74
N PRO A 794 -2.93 7.41 -15.42
CA PRO A 794 -4.03 6.85 -14.65
C PRO A 794 -5.37 7.38 -15.15
N LEU A 795 -6.35 6.48 -15.27
CA LEU A 795 -7.70 6.78 -15.75
C LEU A 795 -8.70 6.57 -14.61
N VAL A 796 -9.35 7.65 -14.19
CA VAL A 796 -10.42 7.65 -13.17
C VAL A 796 -11.76 7.71 -13.88
N VAL A 797 -12.53 6.62 -13.78
CA VAL A 797 -13.84 6.48 -14.43
C VAL A 797 -14.95 6.56 -13.40
N MET A 798 -15.78 7.57 -13.49
CA MET A 798 -17.04 7.66 -12.74
C MET A 798 -18.05 6.74 -13.41
N THR A 799 -18.10 5.48 -12.97
CA THR A 799 -19.00 4.48 -13.57
C THR A 799 -20.43 4.68 -13.09
N PRO A 800 -21.43 4.44 -13.97
CA PRO A 800 -22.81 4.63 -13.60
C PRO A 800 -23.37 3.48 -12.76
N LYS A 801 -24.51 3.72 -12.12
CA LYS A 801 -25.31 2.72 -11.41
C LYS A 801 -26.64 2.47 -12.13
N SER A 802 -27.55 3.44 -12.16
CA SER A 802 -28.87 3.29 -12.81
C SER A 802 -28.77 3.19 -14.34
N LEU A 803 -27.79 3.85 -14.97
CA LEU A 803 -27.59 3.74 -16.41
C LEU A 803 -27.24 2.32 -16.88
N LEU A 804 -26.71 1.46 -16.01
CA LEU A 804 -26.44 0.05 -16.32
C LEU A 804 -27.71 -0.70 -16.84
N ARG A 805 -28.89 -0.22 -16.49
CA ARG A 805 -30.19 -0.80 -16.88
C ARG A 805 -31.17 0.22 -17.45
N HIS A 806 -30.72 1.44 -17.72
CA HIS A 806 -31.61 2.48 -18.25
C HIS A 806 -31.96 2.17 -19.71
N PRO A 807 -33.24 2.13 -20.10
CA PRO A 807 -33.66 1.72 -21.46
C PRO A 807 -33.08 2.59 -22.60
N GLY A 808 -32.82 3.88 -22.31
CA GLY A 808 -32.21 4.80 -23.26
C GLY A 808 -30.67 4.76 -23.27
N CYS A 809 -30.04 4.07 -22.32
CA CYS A 809 -28.58 3.93 -22.24
C CYS A 809 -28.12 2.67 -22.97
N VAL A 810 -28.19 2.71 -24.28
CA VAL A 810 -27.85 1.62 -25.21
C VAL A 810 -27.01 2.15 -26.34
N SER A 811 -26.34 1.28 -27.08
CA SER A 811 -25.55 1.61 -28.26
C SER A 811 -25.81 0.59 -29.38
N SER A 812 -25.73 1.02 -30.62
CA SER A 812 -25.74 0.10 -31.76
C SER A 812 -24.37 -0.57 -31.94
N ILE A 813 -24.32 -1.67 -32.71
CA ILE A 813 -23.03 -2.26 -33.11
C ILE A 813 -22.22 -1.25 -33.93
N ASP A 814 -22.89 -0.44 -34.75
CA ASP A 814 -22.26 0.58 -35.61
C ASP A 814 -21.50 1.64 -34.79
N ASP A 815 -21.99 1.96 -33.59
CA ASP A 815 -21.30 2.88 -32.67
C ASP A 815 -19.93 2.38 -32.18
N LEU A 816 -19.64 1.07 -32.35
CA LEU A 816 -18.40 0.44 -31.94
C LEU A 816 -17.44 0.15 -33.10
N THR A 817 -17.87 0.47 -34.35
CA THR A 817 -17.12 0.04 -35.55
C THR A 817 -16.01 0.99 -35.96
N SER A 818 -16.04 2.24 -35.53
CA SER A 818 -15.06 3.26 -35.89
C SER A 818 -15.04 4.38 -34.85
N GLY A 819 -13.98 5.18 -34.84
CA GLY A 819 -13.84 6.35 -33.99
C GLY A 819 -13.13 6.05 -32.67
N THR A 820 -13.31 6.91 -31.70
CA THR A 820 -12.67 6.86 -30.41
C THR A 820 -13.61 7.39 -29.33
N PHE A 821 -13.17 7.34 -28.07
CA PHE A 821 -13.90 7.97 -26.97
C PHE A 821 -14.07 9.47 -27.22
N ARG A 822 -15.32 9.91 -27.28
CA ARG A 822 -15.68 11.33 -27.46
C ARG A 822 -15.61 12.05 -26.12
N ARG A 823 -14.72 13.03 -26.01
CA ARG A 823 -14.54 13.82 -24.78
C ARG A 823 -15.74 14.70 -24.49
N VAL A 824 -16.42 15.17 -25.57
CA VAL A 824 -17.64 15.95 -25.50
C VAL A 824 -18.63 15.37 -26.50
N ILE A 825 -19.90 15.26 -26.12
CA ILE A 825 -21.00 14.85 -27.00
C ILE A 825 -21.92 16.07 -27.18
N ALA A 826 -21.99 16.57 -28.39
CA ALA A 826 -22.85 17.69 -28.77
C ALA A 826 -24.33 17.32 -28.65
N ASP A 827 -25.22 18.34 -28.65
CA ASP A 827 -26.66 18.13 -28.63
C ASP A 827 -27.13 17.37 -29.87
N SER A 828 -27.92 16.32 -29.63
CA SER A 828 -28.48 15.46 -30.69
C SER A 828 -29.93 15.74 -31.04
N SER A 829 -30.53 16.76 -30.46
CA SER A 829 -31.96 17.08 -30.67
C SER A 829 -32.31 17.58 -32.08
N GLY A 830 -31.34 17.99 -32.88
CA GLY A 830 -31.53 18.59 -34.19
C GLY A 830 -32.08 20.03 -34.17
N VAL A 831 -32.08 20.68 -33.02
CA VAL A 831 -32.48 22.09 -32.90
C VAL A 831 -31.51 22.96 -33.71
N PRO A 832 -31.99 23.79 -34.64
CA PRO A 832 -31.12 24.69 -35.38
C PRO A 832 -30.38 25.65 -34.46
N ALA A 833 -29.09 25.86 -34.70
CA ALA A 833 -28.20 26.65 -33.79
C ALA A 833 -28.75 28.06 -33.53
N ARG A 834 -29.38 28.70 -34.55
CA ARG A 834 -30.03 30.02 -34.44
C ARG A 834 -31.22 30.08 -33.46
N ASP A 835 -31.84 28.95 -33.20
CA ASP A 835 -33.04 28.84 -32.35
C ASP A 835 -32.67 28.54 -30.88
N VAL A 836 -31.41 28.16 -30.61
CA VAL A 836 -30.93 27.87 -29.27
C VAL A 836 -30.83 29.17 -28.43
N ARG A 837 -31.51 29.18 -27.28
CA ARG A 837 -31.58 30.30 -26.34
C ARG A 837 -30.89 29.98 -25.01
N ARG A 838 -30.57 28.70 -24.80
CA ARG A 838 -29.88 28.23 -23.55
C ARG A 838 -29.06 26.99 -23.86
N ILE A 839 -27.86 26.94 -23.28
CA ILE A 839 -26.94 25.81 -23.38
C ILE A 839 -26.82 25.18 -21.98
N LEU A 840 -27.13 23.90 -21.84
CA LEU A 840 -26.90 23.13 -20.63
C LEU A 840 -25.69 22.22 -20.86
N LEU A 841 -24.63 22.42 -20.04
CA LEU A 841 -23.49 21.51 -20.00
C LEU A 841 -23.66 20.63 -18.77
N CYS A 842 -23.46 19.34 -18.92
CA CYS A 842 -23.59 18.37 -17.82
C CYS A 842 -22.66 17.19 -18.00
N SER A 843 -22.52 16.38 -16.96
CA SER A 843 -21.75 15.14 -16.95
C SER A 843 -22.54 14.04 -16.23
N GLY A 844 -22.45 12.79 -16.71
CA GLY A 844 -23.08 11.65 -16.09
C GLY A 844 -24.58 11.49 -16.38
N LYS A 845 -25.27 10.74 -15.52
CA LYS A 845 -26.66 10.31 -15.75
C LYS A 845 -27.68 11.43 -15.89
N ILE A 846 -27.39 12.60 -15.31
CA ILE A 846 -28.31 13.74 -15.37
C ILE A 846 -28.63 14.18 -16.82
N ALA A 847 -27.78 13.87 -17.77
CA ALA A 847 -28.03 14.12 -19.20
C ALA A 847 -29.37 13.53 -19.68
N TYR A 848 -29.65 12.29 -19.27
CA TYR A 848 -30.90 11.60 -19.62
C TYR A 848 -32.14 12.24 -18.98
N GLU A 849 -31.99 12.69 -17.73
CA GLU A 849 -33.07 13.37 -17.02
C GLU A 849 -33.33 14.78 -17.61
N LEU A 850 -32.27 15.48 -18.01
CA LEU A 850 -32.39 16.76 -18.72
C LEU A 850 -33.03 16.58 -20.09
N GLU A 851 -32.64 15.56 -20.87
CA GLU A 851 -33.26 15.25 -22.16
C GLU A 851 -34.75 14.94 -22.01
N LYS A 852 -35.11 14.10 -21.04
CA LYS A 852 -36.50 13.81 -20.71
C LYS A 852 -37.28 15.08 -20.31
N ARG A 853 -36.71 15.90 -19.41
CA ARG A 853 -37.33 17.16 -18.95
C ARG A 853 -37.54 18.14 -20.10
N ARG A 854 -36.57 18.25 -21.02
CA ARG A 854 -36.66 19.04 -22.24
C ARG A 854 -37.86 18.63 -23.10
N GLN A 855 -38.02 17.31 -23.31
CA GLN A 855 -39.17 16.76 -24.06
C GLN A 855 -40.47 17.02 -23.33
N ASP A 856 -40.57 16.76 -22.02
CA ASP A 856 -41.79 16.96 -21.21
C ASP A 856 -42.26 18.43 -21.24
N LEU A 857 -41.32 19.39 -21.29
CA LEU A 857 -41.57 20.81 -21.33
C LEU A 857 -41.76 21.37 -22.77
N GLY A 858 -41.54 20.57 -23.81
CA GLY A 858 -41.56 21.03 -25.22
C GLY A 858 -40.54 22.12 -25.53
N ARG A 859 -39.37 22.13 -24.84
CA ARG A 859 -38.34 23.17 -24.98
C ARG A 859 -37.43 22.86 -26.19
N HIS A 860 -37.79 23.42 -27.36
CA HIS A 860 -37.02 23.31 -28.60
C HIS A 860 -35.98 24.40 -28.78
N ASP A 861 -35.65 25.12 -27.73
CA ASP A 861 -34.70 26.22 -27.69
C ASP A 861 -33.51 25.97 -26.71
N VAL A 862 -33.38 24.75 -26.19
CA VAL A 862 -32.34 24.35 -25.22
C VAL A 862 -31.46 23.26 -25.85
N ALA A 863 -30.15 23.51 -25.90
CA ALA A 863 -29.15 22.51 -26.26
C ALA A 863 -28.55 21.85 -24.99
N ILE A 864 -28.35 20.54 -25.06
CA ILE A 864 -27.76 19.76 -23.94
C ILE A 864 -26.45 19.15 -24.43
N ILE A 865 -25.34 19.55 -23.81
CA ILE A 865 -23.98 19.12 -24.14
C ILE A 865 -23.46 18.22 -23.02
N ARG A 866 -23.05 17.00 -23.36
CA ARG A 866 -22.46 16.07 -22.38
C ARG A 866 -20.95 16.17 -22.41
N VAL A 867 -20.35 16.51 -21.28
CA VAL A 867 -18.91 16.54 -21.09
C VAL A 867 -18.51 15.22 -20.45
N GLU A 868 -18.00 14.30 -21.26
CA GLU A 868 -17.64 12.94 -20.86
C GLU A 868 -16.24 12.89 -20.23
N GLN A 869 -15.31 13.72 -20.68
CA GLN A 869 -13.99 13.90 -20.06
C GLN A 869 -13.96 15.23 -19.31
N LEU A 870 -13.84 15.16 -17.99
CA LEU A 870 -13.74 16.35 -17.15
C LEU A 870 -12.31 16.87 -17.09
N TYR A 871 -11.32 15.96 -17.17
CA TYR A 871 -9.90 16.29 -17.19
C TYR A 871 -9.11 15.22 -17.96
N PRO A 872 -8.08 15.56 -18.75
CA PRO A 872 -7.69 16.91 -19.16
C PRO A 872 -8.87 17.69 -19.76
N LEU A 873 -8.86 19.03 -19.54
CA LEU A 873 -9.98 19.89 -19.91
C LEU A 873 -10.17 19.91 -21.45
N PRO A 874 -11.30 19.41 -22.00
CA PRO A 874 -11.52 19.31 -23.45
C PRO A 874 -12.03 20.65 -24.02
N LYS A 875 -11.19 21.69 -23.96
CA LYS A 875 -11.58 23.05 -24.33
C LYS A 875 -11.97 23.16 -25.79
N ASP A 876 -11.20 22.55 -26.67
CA ASP A 876 -11.39 22.62 -28.12
C ASP A 876 -12.68 21.88 -28.54
N GLU A 877 -12.95 20.72 -27.94
CA GLU A 877 -14.16 19.95 -28.20
C GLU A 877 -15.42 20.63 -27.62
N ILE A 878 -15.30 21.33 -26.51
CA ILE A 878 -16.39 22.18 -26.00
C ILE A 878 -16.64 23.31 -26.99
N GLU A 879 -15.61 23.97 -27.51
CA GLU A 879 -15.73 25.04 -28.49
C GLU A 879 -16.38 24.55 -29.79
N GLU A 880 -15.99 23.39 -30.29
CA GLU A 880 -16.60 22.73 -31.43
C GLU A 880 -18.08 22.46 -31.19
N ALA A 881 -18.45 21.92 -30.02
CA ALA A 881 -19.81 21.55 -29.70
C ALA A 881 -20.78 22.73 -29.58
N ILE A 882 -20.31 23.92 -29.13
CA ILE A 882 -21.16 25.07 -28.87
C ILE A 882 -20.90 26.29 -29.78
N GLY A 883 -19.84 26.23 -30.58
CA GLY A 883 -19.33 27.35 -31.36
C GLY A 883 -20.32 27.94 -32.34
N ALA A 884 -21.26 27.15 -32.81
CA ALA A 884 -22.33 27.57 -33.75
C ALA A 884 -23.43 28.40 -33.06
N TYR A 885 -23.53 28.39 -31.73
CA TYR A 885 -24.58 29.14 -31.03
C TYR A 885 -24.28 30.65 -30.99
N ALA A 886 -25.33 31.46 -30.82
CA ALA A 886 -25.22 32.92 -30.81
C ALA A 886 -24.39 33.39 -29.59
N VAL A 887 -23.53 34.36 -29.82
CA VAL A 887 -22.77 35.01 -28.73
C VAL A 887 -23.71 35.62 -27.68
N GLY A 888 -23.47 35.40 -26.42
CA GLY A 888 -24.34 35.88 -25.33
C GLY A 888 -25.44 34.89 -24.94
N THR A 889 -25.62 33.75 -25.64
CA THR A 889 -26.52 32.69 -25.18
C THR A 889 -26.07 32.17 -23.81
N PRO A 890 -26.95 32.13 -22.78
CA PRO A 890 -26.58 31.65 -21.45
C PRO A 890 -26.11 30.17 -21.48
N ALA A 891 -24.93 29.89 -20.95
CA ALA A 891 -24.39 28.55 -20.72
C ALA A 891 -24.48 28.22 -19.25
N VAL A 892 -25.00 27.05 -18.92
CA VAL A 892 -25.24 26.62 -17.54
C VAL A 892 -24.61 25.25 -17.32
N TRP A 893 -23.73 25.14 -16.37
CA TRP A 893 -23.28 23.86 -15.88
C TRP A 893 -24.32 23.26 -14.94
N VAL A 894 -24.79 22.05 -15.22
CA VAL A 894 -25.79 21.35 -14.41
C VAL A 894 -25.16 20.10 -13.82
N GLN A 895 -25.17 19.98 -12.51
CA GLN A 895 -24.66 18.80 -11.81
C GLN A 895 -25.58 18.39 -10.68
N GLU A 896 -25.53 17.09 -10.29
CA GLU A 896 -26.32 16.54 -9.19
C GLU A 896 -25.65 16.76 -7.82
N GLU A 897 -24.37 17.00 -7.81
CA GLU A 897 -23.58 17.25 -6.61
C GLU A 897 -23.93 18.60 -6.00
N PRO A 898 -23.72 18.77 -4.67
CA PRO A 898 -23.74 20.07 -4.03
C PRO A 898 -22.77 21.06 -4.68
N GLU A 899 -23.07 22.36 -4.58
CA GLU A 899 -22.27 23.43 -5.18
C GLU A 899 -20.79 23.40 -4.78
N ASN A 900 -20.49 22.99 -3.55
CA ASN A 900 -19.12 22.84 -3.03
C ASN A 900 -18.43 21.54 -3.46
N MET A 901 -19.09 20.66 -4.20
CA MET A 901 -18.62 19.37 -4.69
C MET A 901 -18.80 19.29 -6.21
N GLY A 902 -18.43 18.15 -6.81
CA GLY A 902 -18.57 17.96 -8.23
C GLY A 902 -17.59 18.79 -9.07
N ALA A 903 -17.96 19.02 -10.35
CA ALA A 903 -17.09 19.68 -11.32
C ALA A 903 -17.31 21.21 -11.43
N TRP A 904 -18.40 21.75 -10.89
CA TRP A 904 -18.78 23.15 -11.07
C TRP A 904 -17.66 24.13 -10.73
N ARG A 905 -17.06 24.00 -9.53
CA ARG A 905 -16.00 24.90 -9.07
C ARG A 905 -14.76 24.85 -9.95
N PHE A 906 -14.39 23.64 -10.40
CA PHE A 906 -13.28 23.45 -11.33
C PHE A 906 -13.52 24.21 -12.64
N TYR A 907 -14.69 24.02 -13.27
CA TYR A 907 -15.03 24.68 -14.52
C TYR A 907 -15.18 26.21 -14.35
N ARG A 908 -15.78 26.65 -13.24
CA ARG A 908 -15.92 28.07 -12.92
C ARG A 908 -14.59 28.77 -12.76
N VAL A 909 -13.60 28.12 -12.11
CA VAL A 909 -12.24 28.68 -11.98
C VAL A 909 -11.55 28.78 -13.34
N HIS A 910 -11.70 27.79 -14.20
CA HIS A 910 -11.01 27.75 -15.50
C HIS A 910 -11.63 28.69 -16.55
N PHE A 911 -12.94 28.84 -16.58
CA PHE A 911 -13.63 29.64 -17.59
C PHE A 911 -14.09 31.02 -17.07
N GLY A 912 -14.08 31.28 -15.80
CA GLY A 912 -14.55 32.53 -15.22
C GLY A 912 -16.06 32.72 -15.40
N GLU A 913 -16.48 33.96 -15.64
CA GLU A 913 -17.89 34.34 -15.80
C GLU A 913 -18.43 34.12 -17.22
N LYS A 914 -17.55 33.82 -18.16
CA LYS A 914 -17.91 33.60 -19.57
C LYS A 914 -17.19 32.39 -20.10
N LEU A 915 -17.95 31.35 -20.40
CA LEU A 915 -17.45 30.16 -21.10
C LEU A 915 -16.90 30.60 -22.47
N LEU A 916 -15.64 30.29 -22.75
CA LEU A 916 -14.91 30.63 -23.97
C LEU A 916 -14.98 32.14 -24.32
N ASP A 917 -15.08 33.02 -23.35
CA ASP A 917 -15.22 34.48 -23.47
C ASP A 917 -16.48 34.94 -24.25
N ARG A 918 -17.39 34.00 -24.60
CA ARG A 918 -18.53 34.20 -25.46
C ARG A 918 -19.88 34.08 -24.77
N PHE A 919 -20.02 33.13 -23.86
CA PHE A 919 -21.28 32.70 -23.28
C PHE A 919 -21.32 33.02 -21.78
N PRO A 920 -22.28 33.83 -21.28
CA PRO A 920 -22.43 34.01 -19.82
C PRO A 920 -22.53 32.63 -19.14
N PHE A 921 -21.70 32.37 -18.10
CA PHE A 921 -21.53 31.05 -17.52
C PHE A 921 -21.98 31.01 -16.06
N SER A 922 -22.92 30.15 -15.75
CA SER A 922 -23.44 29.95 -14.39
C SER A 922 -23.59 28.46 -14.07
N GLY A 923 -23.86 28.12 -12.81
CA GLY A 923 -24.04 26.75 -12.34
C GLY A 923 -25.44 26.53 -11.75
N VAL A 924 -26.01 25.35 -11.99
CA VAL A 924 -27.17 24.80 -11.30
C VAL A 924 -26.73 23.54 -10.58
N CYS A 925 -26.74 23.60 -9.25
CA CYS A 925 -26.23 22.56 -8.36
C CYS A 925 -27.20 22.42 -7.16
N ARG A 926 -27.11 21.35 -6.40
CA ARG A 926 -27.70 21.28 -5.07
C ARG A 926 -27.07 22.34 -4.16
N GLN A 927 -27.71 22.70 -3.08
CA GLN A 927 -27.14 23.59 -2.07
C GLN A 927 -25.84 23.01 -1.50
N SER A 928 -24.90 23.91 -1.15
CA SER A 928 -23.66 23.51 -0.48
C SER A 928 -23.95 22.71 0.78
N ALA A 929 -23.27 21.56 0.93
CA ALA A 929 -23.50 20.65 2.04
C ALA A 929 -22.19 20.02 2.52
N ALA A 930 -22.13 19.63 3.78
CA ALA A 930 -21.01 18.88 4.35
C ALA A 930 -21.05 17.41 3.94
N SER A 931 -22.24 16.86 3.74
CA SER A 931 -22.51 15.51 3.25
C SER A 931 -22.81 15.55 1.75
N PRO A 932 -22.39 14.57 0.95
CA PRO A 932 -22.59 14.61 -0.50
C PRO A 932 -24.06 14.48 -0.91
N ALA A 933 -24.87 13.72 -0.17
CA ALA A 933 -26.24 13.44 -0.51
C ALA A 933 -27.16 13.40 0.70
N THR A 934 -28.45 13.62 0.48
CA THR A 934 -29.49 13.49 1.50
C THR A 934 -29.75 12.01 1.86
N GLY A 935 -30.11 11.75 3.12
CA GLY A 935 -30.40 10.41 3.63
C GLY A 935 -31.81 9.88 3.32
N SER A 936 -32.66 10.67 2.67
CA SER A 936 -34.05 10.31 2.37
C SER A 936 -34.29 10.26 0.87
N LYS A 937 -34.86 9.16 0.37
CA LYS A 937 -35.26 9.03 -1.03
C LYS A 937 -36.23 10.12 -1.46
N LYS A 938 -37.23 10.45 -0.62
CA LYS A 938 -38.20 11.51 -0.91
C LYS A 938 -37.55 12.89 -0.98
N SER A 939 -36.64 13.18 -0.06
CA SER A 939 -35.85 14.44 -0.10
C SER A 939 -34.99 14.51 -1.36
N HIS A 940 -34.36 13.41 -1.72
CA HIS A 940 -33.61 13.31 -2.96
C HIS A 940 -34.48 13.63 -4.17
N ASP A 941 -35.72 13.06 -4.26
CA ASP A 941 -36.63 13.29 -5.40
C ASP A 941 -37.08 14.76 -5.44
N MET A 942 -37.27 15.42 -4.31
CA MET A 942 -37.58 16.85 -4.24
C MET A 942 -36.40 17.69 -4.75
N GLU A 943 -35.22 17.49 -4.21
CA GLU A 943 -33.99 18.19 -4.63
C GLU A 943 -33.70 17.98 -6.12
N GLN A 944 -33.89 16.77 -6.63
CA GLN A 944 -33.66 16.45 -8.04
C GLN A 944 -34.66 17.20 -8.93
N ASN A 945 -35.93 17.24 -8.55
CA ASN A 945 -36.95 17.98 -9.32
C ASN A 945 -36.70 19.50 -9.25
N GLU A 946 -36.26 20.06 -8.12
CA GLU A 946 -35.87 21.47 -8.01
C GLU A 946 -34.69 21.79 -8.93
N LEU A 947 -33.65 20.94 -8.93
CA LEU A 947 -32.48 21.09 -9.79
C LEU A 947 -32.87 21.05 -11.28
N LEU A 948 -33.66 20.05 -11.70
CA LEU A 948 -34.13 19.95 -13.07
C LEU A 948 -35.01 21.14 -13.46
N THR A 949 -35.79 21.67 -12.54
CA THR A 949 -36.63 22.86 -12.79
C THR A 949 -35.76 24.09 -12.98
N ALA A 950 -34.78 24.31 -12.11
CA ALA A 950 -33.83 25.42 -12.17
C ALA A 950 -33.01 25.42 -13.49
N ALA A 951 -32.63 24.24 -13.98
CA ALA A 951 -31.87 24.10 -15.21
C ALA A 951 -32.62 24.72 -16.43
N PHE A 952 -33.96 24.68 -16.46
CA PHE A 952 -34.79 25.22 -17.55
C PHE A 952 -35.43 26.60 -17.27
N GLN A 953 -35.21 27.18 -16.08
CA GLN A 953 -35.66 28.55 -15.80
C GLN A 953 -34.82 29.57 -16.57
N SER A 954 -35.45 30.64 -17.01
CA SER A 954 -34.89 31.71 -17.86
C SER A 954 -33.81 32.48 -17.10
#